data_5ba6fd8c4650554e3b54e5b90101e038
#
_entry.id   5ba6fd8c4650554e3b54e5b90101e038
#
_cell.length_a   1.000
_cell.length_b   1.000
_cell.length_c   1.000
_cell.angle_alpha   90.00
_cell.angle_beta   90.00
_cell.angle_gamma   90.00
#
_symmetry.space_group_name_H-M   'P 1'
#
loop_
_entity.id
_entity.type
_entity.pdbx_description
1 polymer ?
#
loop_
_entity_poly.entity_id
_entity_poly.type
_entity_poly.pdbx_seq_one_letter_code
_entity_poly.pdbx_strand_id
1 'polypeptide(L)'
;MDYRTFKSKWYNKGVDVDGFYGFQCWDSFAQWCKENGIPVINTTPVSQGGSGYAKDLWEKKASNGILKYFDEVPINQLKEGDVAIFREVQGWTPLSHVAMFDRDIDGKYGYFLSQNQGGIGGVHNLCRLPYSAMYPTAFRLKKSNQTKGGTASVALPTKNINGEIYSGLITGVDPNAMNSDSNRTKIDRIVIHHNATTNDAVARSTWYVATGHGTSAHYQVTPDKIWGCVGENYVAYHAGNYPVNQRSIGIEHLNNTGAPTWTIAEETYRNSAKLIRDICERYGIPIDRQHIIKHGEVSATACIPVENTELLTKDGWVSLKDIQVGDEIATYRLDDGSIIFDTVYNKVEPHIKDTWLFRDVEVTADHRMLWKSQAGKSYKISEAKDMFSNKGTLVFPNAGNYVAEGLPVSDTFLQYLVAVQADGHYMKDNRTISKNPFGIEFHIKKERKVELLTDILDELGKEYTFAEKKDGTYSFRIYGAEEVEEVEQYLDNKKFSWKFLEMSERQAELFLDYILDFDGCRAGNDYSSTLPQNIDVVQAIASLHNKGSRTSTEGNRLYFTNSTRSVNSTGTLAKSAQRKHGKLVSCVSVTSGLILIRQYGRTTIVGNCPGGIDIDRLVAMARGAEYVTPAKATPRPTSAPGKMQHAYRVDDLKYVNGLWQVYCKELVPVDMDWTDNGIAVEDIIITDKNGVKQANQITEVGKYFVFDQTATADTGYGDIGSGGYYWRKFRLRTSGEIWLSAWNLNHLLFG
;
A
#
# COMPACT_ATOMS: atom_id res chain seq x y z
N MET A 1 -22.29 20.76 5.21
CA MET A 1 -20.93 20.14 5.24
C MET A 1 -21.08 18.66 5.45
N ASP A 2 -20.33 17.80 4.73
CA ASP A 2 -20.30 16.38 5.02
C ASP A 2 -19.39 16.07 6.23
N TYR A 3 -19.57 14.88 6.79
CA TYR A 3 -18.85 14.47 8.00
C TYR A 3 -17.33 14.38 7.82
N ARG A 4 -16.87 13.88 6.66
CA ARG A 4 -15.42 13.71 6.42
C ARG A 4 -14.71 15.06 6.35
N THR A 5 -15.35 16.03 5.72
CA THR A 5 -14.86 17.41 5.68
C THR A 5 -14.82 18.02 7.07
N PHE A 6 -15.86 17.83 7.88
CA PHE A 6 -15.90 18.29 9.26
C PHE A 6 -14.78 17.65 10.09
N LYS A 7 -14.65 16.34 10.04
CA LYS A 7 -13.60 15.58 10.71
C LYS A 7 -12.21 16.10 10.32
N SER A 8 -11.92 16.23 9.02
CA SER A 8 -10.64 16.72 8.54
C SER A 8 -10.30 18.13 9.07
N LYS A 9 -11.31 18.99 9.13
CA LYS A 9 -11.13 20.38 9.59
C LYS A 9 -10.83 20.48 11.09
N TRP A 10 -11.46 19.63 11.90
CA TRP A 10 -11.48 19.76 13.36
C TRP A 10 -10.65 18.72 14.10
N TYR A 11 -10.25 17.62 13.47
CA TYR A 11 -9.42 16.60 14.11
C TYR A 11 -8.15 17.22 14.70
N ASN A 12 -7.81 16.86 15.94
CA ASN A 12 -6.74 17.46 16.75
C ASN A 12 -6.87 18.97 17.01
N LYS A 13 -8.05 19.54 16.82
CA LYS A 13 -8.35 20.94 17.16
C LYS A 13 -9.50 21.01 18.14
N GLY A 14 -9.43 21.95 19.04
CA GLY A 14 -10.52 22.26 19.98
C GLY A 14 -11.41 23.38 19.44
N VAL A 15 -12.68 23.33 19.81
CA VAL A 15 -13.62 24.43 19.61
C VAL A 15 -14.41 24.65 20.89
N ASP A 16 -14.52 25.89 21.29
CA ASP A 16 -15.37 26.37 22.39
C ASP A 16 -16.40 27.32 21.74
N VAL A 17 -17.63 26.82 21.60
CA VAL A 17 -18.67 27.49 20.82
C VAL A 17 -19.39 28.56 21.64
N ASP A 18 -19.50 28.34 22.96
CA ASP A 18 -20.23 29.23 23.86
C ASP A 18 -19.33 30.04 24.81
N GLY A 19 -18.04 29.74 24.87
CA GLY A 19 -17.06 30.38 25.73
C GLY A 19 -17.14 29.94 27.19
N PHE A 20 -17.81 28.81 27.48
CA PHE A 20 -17.99 28.30 28.83
C PHE A 20 -17.42 26.89 28.97
N TYR A 21 -16.72 26.65 30.05
CA TYR A 21 -16.14 25.33 30.40
C TYR A 21 -15.08 24.77 29.45
N GLY A 22 -14.61 25.59 28.47
CA GLY A 22 -13.64 25.14 27.48
C GLY A 22 -14.21 24.08 26.53
N PHE A 23 -13.34 23.31 25.88
CA PHE A 23 -13.72 22.37 24.83
C PHE A 23 -14.55 21.19 25.36
N GLN A 24 -15.89 21.27 25.27
CA GLN A 24 -16.82 20.23 25.70
C GLN A 24 -17.34 19.40 24.51
N CYS A 25 -17.89 18.22 24.79
CA CYS A 25 -18.47 17.36 23.75
C CYS A 25 -19.65 18.03 23.03
N TRP A 26 -20.39 18.87 23.75
CA TRP A 26 -21.50 19.64 23.17
C TRP A 26 -21.00 20.66 22.16
N ASP A 27 -19.85 21.30 22.38
CA ASP A 27 -19.28 22.28 21.44
C ASP A 27 -18.96 21.64 20.09
N SER A 28 -18.50 20.39 20.09
CA SER A 28 -18.31 19.62 18.86
C SER A 28 -19.62 19.48 18.08
N PHE A 29 -20.71 19.15 18.76
CA PHE A 29 -22.03 19.06 18.15
C PHE A 29 -22.58 20.44 17.74
N ALA A 30 -22.39 21.46 18.56
CA ALA A 30 -22.79 22.82 18.25
C ALA A 30 -22.05 23.36 17.02
N GLN A 31 -20.75 23.06 16.89
CA GLN A 31 -19.97 23.42 15.71
C GLN A 31 -20.46 22.67 14.48
N TRP A 32 -20.81 21.38 14.62
CA TRP A 32 -21.43 20.61 13.54
C TRP A 32 -22.73 21.24 13.07
N CYS A 33 -23.58 21.71 13.99
CA CYS A 33 -24.78 22.43 13.66
C CYS A 33 -24.50 23.75 12.89
N LYS A 34 -23.54 24.55 13.38
CA LYS A 34 -23.13 25.82 12.75
C LYS A 34 -22.65 25.60 11.31
N GLU A 35 -21.79 24.61 11.10
CA GLU A 35 -21.22 24.36 9.79
C GLU A 35 -22.20 23.73 8.79
N ASN A 36 -23.29 23.16 9.29
CA ASN A 36 -24.40 22.71 8.45
C ASN A 36 -25.54 23.73 8.30
N GLY A 37 -25.32 24.97 8.78
CA GLY A 37 -26.26 26.07 8.63
C GLY A 37 -27.60 25.88 9.36
N ILE A 38 -27.59 25.06 10.41
CA ILE A 38 -28.77 24.85 11.27
C ILE A 38 -28.55 25.53 12.63
N PRO A 39 -29.63 25.97 13.29
CA PRO A 39 -29.52 26.53 14.63
C PRO A 39 -28.85 25.54 15.58
N VAL A 40 -28.00 26.07 16.45
CA VAL A 40 -27.39 25.26 17.52
C VAL A 40 -28.49 24.75 18.45
N ILE A 41 -28.49 23.45 18.69
CA ILE A 41 -29.45 22.79 19.56
C ILE A 41 -28.82 22.63 20.94
N ASN A 42 -29.38 23.32 21.91
CA ASN A 42 -28.86 23.36 23.26
C ASN A 42 -29.35 22.18 24.10
N THR A 43 -28.60 21.86 25.13
CA THR A 43 -29.05 21.05 26.25
C THR A 43 -30.11 21.83 27.03
N THR A 44 -30.96 21.16 27.80
CA THR A 44 -32.01 21.80 28.57
C THR A 44 -31.49 22.17 29.96
N PRO A 45 -31.51 23.46 30.34
CA PRO A 45 -31.05 23.87 31.67
C PRO A 45 -31.83 23.22 32.81
N VAL A 46 -31.18 23.04 33.97
CA VAL A 46 -31.82 22.49 35.16
C VAL A 46 -33.04 23.32 35.58
N SER A 47 -32.97 24.64 35.44
CA SER A 47 -34.09 25.56 35.71
C SER A 47 -35.34 25.36 34.82
N GLN A 48 -35.18 24.65 33.72
CA GLN A 48 -36.21 24.28 32.77
C GLN A 48 -36.53 22.77 32.78
N GLY A 49 -36.13 22.06 33.82
CA GLY A 49 -36.41 20.65 34.00
C GLY A 49 -35.50 19.71 33.17
N GLY A 50 -34.36 20.20 32.70
CA GLY A 50 -33.31 19.40 32.10
C GLY A 50 -32.19 19.03 33.08
N SER A 51 -31.13 18.40 32.56
CA SER A 51 -29.92 18.09 33.31
C SER A 51 -28.76 19.06 33.01
N GLY A 52 -28.84 19.80 31.94
CA GLY A 52 -27.74 20.59 31.41
C GLY A 52 -26.66 19.81 30.69
N TYR A 53 -26.77 18.47 30.65
CA TYR A 53 -25.81 17.58 30.02
C TYR A 53 -26.22 17.06 28.64
N ALA A 54 -25.32 16.48 27.90
CA ALA A 54 -25.55 16.00 26.54
C ALA A 54 -26.73 15.02 26.39
N LYS A 55 -27.07 14.25 27.42
CA LYS A 55 -28.25 13.37 27.45
C LYS A 55 -29.55 14.05 27.12
N ASP A 56 -29.70 15.35 27.47
CA ASP A 56 -30.90 16.14 27.18
C ASP A 56 -31.17 16.24 25.67
N LEU A 57 -30.16 16.17 24.84
CA LEU A 57 -30.33 16.16 23.38
C LEU A 57 -31.20 14.97 22.92
N TRP A 58 -31.18 13.86 23.62
CA TRP A 58 -32.02 12.71 23.33
C TRP A 58 -33.29 12.67 24.21
N GLU A 59 -33.16 12.87 25.52
CA GLU A 59 -34.29 12.78 26.48
C GLU A 59 -35.33 13.84 26.23
N LYS A 60 -34.92 15.03 25.78
CA LYS A 60 -35.81 16.17 25.47
C LYS A 60 -36.01 16.38 23.97
N LYS A 61 -35.73 15.39 23.13
CA LYS A 61 -35.77 15.48 21.66
C LYS A 61 -37.11 15.94 21.11
N ALA A 62 -38.24 15.68 21.81
CA ALA A 62 -39.54 16.12 21.41
C ALA A 62 -39.74 17.67 21.53
N SER A 63 -38.96 18.31 22.39
CA SER A 63 -39.13 19.76 22.70
C SER A 63 -37.91 20.61 22.37
N ASN A 64 -36.69 20.04 22.28
CA ASN A 64 -35.45 20.79 22.02
C ASN A 64 -35.23 21.16 20.55
N GLY A 65 -36.10 20.72 19.66
CA GLY A 65 -36.05 21.05 18.23
C GLY A 65 -35.08 20.18 17.38
N ILE A 66 -34.41 19.19 17.94
CA ILE A 66 -33.48 18.36 17.19
C ILE A 66 -34.16 17.59 16.05
N LEU A 67 -35.37 17.09 16.28
CA LEU A 67 -36.15 16.36 15.28
C LEU A 67 -36.59 17.21 14.08
N LYS A 68 -36.50 18.55 14.18
CA LYS A 68 -36.73 19.41 13.03
C LYS A 68 -35.64 19.27 11.97
N TYR A 69 -34.39 19.04 12.39
CA TYR A 69 -33.24 19.06 11.54
C TYR A 69 -32.60 17.70 11.34
N PHE A 70 -32.92 16.74 12.22
CA PHE A 70 -32.37 15.38 12.20
C PHE A 70 -33.49 14.34 12.18
N ASP A 71 -33.21 13.21 11.55
CA ASP A 71 -33.99 11.98 11.60
C ASP A 71 -33.42 11.03 12.65
N GLU A 72 -34.27 10.31 13.38
CA GLU A 72 -33.80 9.24 14.28
C GLU A 72 -33.40 8.03 13.50
N VAL A 73 -32.26 7.43 13.87
CA VAL A 73 -31.67 6.27 13.21
C VAL A 73 -31.34 5.21 14.26
N PRO A 74 -31.81 3.96 14.08
CA PRO A 74 -31.43 2.86 14.96
C PRO A 74 -29.92 2.60 14.94
N ILE A 75 -29.36 2.09 16.05
CA ILE A 75 -27.92 1.82 16.20
C ILE A 75 -27.39 0.91 15.08
N ASN A 76 -28.15 -0.09 14.65
CA ASN A 76 -27.77 -1.01 13.57
C ASN A 76 -27.81 -0.40 12.15
N GLN A 77 -28.17 0.88 12.03
CA GLN A 77 -28.21 1.62 10.77
C GLN A 77 -27.31 2.87 10.79
N LEU A 78 -26.40 2.96 11.74
CA LEU A 78 -25.46 4.07 11.84
C LEU A 78 -24.64 4.24 10.55
N LYS A 79 -24.44 5.52 10.20
CA LYS A 79 -23.57 5.96 9.10
C LYS A 79 -22.66 7.08 9.58
N GLU A 80 -21.55 7.27 8.89
CA GLU A 80 -20.62 8.36 9.17
C GLU A 80 -21.36 9.70 9.34
N GLY A 81 -21.07 10.41 10.43
CA GLY A 81 -21.67 11.70 10.76
C GLY A 81 -22.99 11.64 11.53
N ASP A 82 -23.55 10.46 11.81
CA ASP A 82 -24.71 10.35 12.68
C ASP A 82 -24.32 10.76 14.10
N VAL A 83 -25.11 11.62 14.70
CA VAL A 83 -24.88 12.16 16.04
C VAL A 83 -25.41 11.18 17.08
N ALA A 84 -24.51 10.56 17.79
CA ALA A 84 -24.80 9.60 18.86
C ALA A 84 -24.81 10.31 20.21
N ILE A 85 -25.82 9.99 21.03
CA ILE A 85 -25.91 10.46 22.41
C ILE A 85 -25.69 9.27 23.34
N PHE A 86 -24.83 9.45 24.32
CA PHE A 86 -24.46 8.42 25.28
C PHE A 86 -25.04 8.73 26.66
N ARG A 87 -25.50 7.67 27.34
CA ARG A 87 -25.98 7.75 28.72
C ARG A 87 -24.83 7.98 29.68
N GLU A 88 -25.18 8.27 30.93
CA GLU A 88 -24.21 8.24 32.04
C GLU A 88 -23.82 6.81 32.34
N VAL A 89 -22.61 6.44 31.93
CA VAL A 89 -22.04 5.10 32.16
C VAL A 89 -20.65 5.27 32.74
N GLN A 90 -20.47 4.81 34.00
CA GLN A 90 -19.19 4.89 34.70
C GLN A 90 -18.10 4.15 33.91
N GLY A 91 -16.94 4.77 33.78
CA GLY A 91 -15.81 4.24 33.02
C GLY A 91 -15.84 4.54 31.49
N TRP A 92 -16.98 5.00 30.95
CA TRP A 92 -17.12 5.38 29.56
C TRP A 92 -17.53 6.83 29.39
N THR A 93 -18.72 7.18 29.80
CA THR A 93 -19.34 8.52 29.65
C THR A 93 -19.99 8.94 30.95
N PRO A 94 -19.25 9.24 32.02
CA PRO A 94 -19.78 9.37 33.38
C PRO A 94 -20.75 10.55 33.57
N LEU A 95 -20.68 11.58 32.70
CA LEU A 95 -21.58 12.73 32.70
C LEU A 95 -22.43 12.81 31.44
N SER A 96 -22.70 11.69 30.80
CA SER A 96 -23.20 11.58 29.43
C SER A 96 -22.26 12.17 28.36
N HIS A 97 -22.55 11.94 27.07
CA HIS A 97 -21.67 12.42 25.99
C HIS A 97 -22.44 12.56 24.68
N VAL A 98 -21.92 13.42 23.79
CA VAL A 98 -22.37 13.52 22.41
C VAL A 98 -21.18 13.41 21.47
N ALA A 99 -21.30 12.57 20.43
CA ALA A 99 -20.25 12.34 19.48
C ALA A 99 -20.80 11.95 18.10
N MET A 100 -20.03 12.14 17.06
CA MET A 100 -20.41 11.77 15.70
C MET A 100 -19.81 10.41 15.33
N PHE A 101 -20.65 9.49 14.86
CA PHE A 101 -20.22 8.15 14.45
C PHE A 101 -19.24 8.22 13.28
N ASP A 102 -18.13 7.51 13.38
CA ASP A 102 -17.11 7.40 12.34
C ASP A 102 -17.20 6.03 11.64
N ARG A 103 -17.04 4.95 12.38
CA ARG A 103 -17.09 3.58 11.86
C ARG A 103 -17.34 2.55 12.96
N ASP A 104 -17.87 1.41 12.57
CA ASP A 104 -17.97 0.23 13.41
C ASP A 104 -16.59 -0.42 13.63
N ILE A 105 -16.43 -1.14 14.75
CA ILE A 105 -15.23 -1.91 15.05
C ILE A 105 -15.56 -3.42 15.02
N ASP A 106 -16.56 -3.84 15.80
CA ASP A 106 -16.83 -5.26 16.06
C ASP A 106 -18.32 -5.54 16.36
N GLY A 107 -19.20 -4.66 15.99
CA GLY A 107 -20.65 -4.73 16.29
C GLY A 107 -21.01 -4.44 17.76
N LYS A 108 -20.02 -4.25 18.64
CA LYS A 108 -20.19 -3.90 20.07
C LYS A 108 -19.68 -2.50 20.37
N TYR A 109 -18.66 -2.06 19.63
CA TYR A 109 -17.98 -0.79 19.77
C TYR A 109 -17.92 -0.07 18.44
N GLY A 110 -17.93 1.25 18.47
CA GLY A 110 -17.63 2.12 17.33
C GLY A 110 -16.58 3.16 17.67
N TYR A 111 -15.96 3.72 16.62
CA TYR A 111 -15.24 4.98 16.74
C TYR A 111 -16.18 6.15 16.53
N PHE A 112 -16.03 7.17 17.36
CA PHE A 112 -16.83 8.38 17.34
C PHE A 112 -15.94 9.61 17.44
N LEU A 113 -16.17 10.60 16.60
CA LEU A 113 -15.49 11.90 16.66
C LEU A 113 -16.16 12.79 17.70
N SER A 114 -15.38 13.27 18.66
CA SER A 114 -15.85 14.21 19.68
C SER A 114 -14.69 14.93 20.36
N GLN A 115 -15.02 15.89 21.22
CA GLN A 115 -14.10 16.57 22.16
C GLN A 115 -14.32 16.09 23.58
N ASN A 116 -13.33 16.35 24.44
CA ASN A 116 -13.37 16.09 25.87
C ASN A 116 -13.70 14.63 26.26
N GLN A 117 -13.20 13.68 25.46
CA GLN A 117 -13.32 12.25 25.70
C GLN A 117 -11.93 11.59 25.51
N GLY A 118 -11.60 10.61 26.35
CA GLY A 118 -10.36 9.84 26.22
C GLY A 118 -9.08 10.54 26.69
N GLY A 119 -9.17 11.64 27.42
CA GLY A 119 -8.04 12.25 28.12
C GLY A 119 -7.06 13.06 27.28
N ILE A 120 -7.42 13.40 26.06
CA ILE A 120 -6.58 14.20 25.14
C ILE A 120 -7.10 15.65 25.14
N GLY A 121 -6.73 16.42 26.14
CA GLY A 121 -6.76 17.89 26.17
C GLY A 121 -8.00 18.64 25.66
N GLY A 122 -9.15 17.96 25.57
CA GLY A 122 -10.40 18.57 25.10
C GLY A 122 -10.55 18.68 23.57
N VAL A 123 -9.52 18.43 22.76
CA VAL A 123 -9.59 18.54 21.28
C VAL A 123 -10.37 17.38 20.64
N HIS A 124 -10.84 17.59 19.40
CA HIS A 124 -11.50 16.53 18.63
C HIS A 124 -10.58 15.35 18.38
N ASN A 125 -11.06 14.17 18.76
CA ASN A 125 -10.38 12.90 18.51
C ASN A 125 -11.38 11.79 18.19
N LEU A 126 -10.89 10.63 17.77
CA LEU A 126 -11.69 9.42 17.60
C LEU A 126 -11.67 8.62 18.90
N CYS A 127 -12.81 8.55 19.56
CA CYS A 127 -13.01 7.82 20.79
C CYS A 127 -13.64 6.45 20.50
N ARG A 128 -13.13 5.39 21.09
CA ARG A 128 -13.76 4.08 21.08
C ARG A 128 -14.83 4.04 22.17
N LEU A 129 -16.10 3.93 21.78
CA LEU A 129 -17.21 3.88 22.72
C LEU A 129 -18.13 2.68 22.45
N PRO A 130 -18.70 2.05 23.51
CA PRO A 130 -19.57 0.90 23.32
C PRO A 130 -21.01 1.34 22.93
N TYR A 131 -21.62 0.61 22.02
CA TYR A 131 -23.01 0.85 21.63
C TYR A 131 -23.99 0.64 22.78
N SER A 132 -23.65 -0.19 23.78
CA SER A 132 -24.46 -0.39 24.98
C SER A 132 -24.59 0.87 25.85
N ALA A 133 -23.68 1.83 25.72
CA ALA A 133 -23.76 3.13 26.39
C ALA A 133 -24.60 4.16 25.60
N MET A 134 -24.92 3.93 24.33
CA MET A 134 -25.75 4.81 23.54
C MET A 134 -27.23 4.78 23.96
N TYR A 135 -27.96 5.86 23.71
CA TYR A 135 -29.40 5.81 23.61
C TYR A 135 -29.85 4.95 22.42
N PRO A 136 -31.10 4.43 22.39
CA PRO A 136 -31.51 3.46 21.36
C PRO A 136 -31.41 3.93 19.93
N THR A 137 -31.40 5.25 19.71
CA THR A 137 -31.30 5.89 18.38
C THR A 137 -30.25 6.99 18.41
N ALA A 138 -29.64 7.21 17.25
CA ALA A 138 -28.81 8.36 16.93
C ALA A 138 -29.59 9.34 16.04
N PHE A 139 -28.99 10.45 15.69
CA PHE A 139 -29.59 11.52 14.90
C PHE A 139 -28.81 11.73 13.60
N ARG A 140 -29.47 11.49 12.46
CA ARG A 140 -28.94 11.76 11.12
C ARG A 140 -29.43 13.10 10.60
N LEU A 141 -28.51 13.94 10.16
CA LEU A 141 -28.86 15.22 9.57
C LEU A 141 -29.75 15.02 8.31
N LYS A 142 -30.90 15.66 8.26
CA LYS A 142 -31.84 15.56 7.12
C LYS A 142 -31.19 16.06 5.83
N LYS A 143 -31.42 15.38 4.73
CA LYS A 143 -30.85 15.74 3.41
C LYS A 143 -31.24 17.17 2.97
N SER A 144 -32.43 17.66 3.31
CA SER A 144 -32.85 19.03 3.06
C SER A 144 -32.01 20.10 3.79
N ASN A 145 -31.28 19.70 4.83
CA ASN A 145 -30.45 20.58 5.63
C ASN A 145 -28.93 20.34 5.41
N GLN A 146 -28.56 19.24 4.74
CA GLN A 146 -27.15 18.96 4.37
C GLN A 146 -26.61 19.91 3.29
N THR A 147 -27.46 20.71 2.66
CA THR A 147 -27.14 21.57 1.51
C THR A 147 -26.98 23.05 1.81
N LYS A 148 -27.04 23.48 3.07
CA LYS A 148 -27.00 24.93 3.41
C LYS A 148 -25.77 25.39 4.20
N GLY A 149 -24.81 24.54 4.49
CA GLY A 149 -23.63 24.88 5.31
C GLY A 149 -22.28 24.66 4.65
N GLY A 150 -22.22 24.16 3.44
CA GLY A 150 -21.10 24.45 2.55
C GLY A 150 -21.36 25.84 1.99
N THR A 151 -20.37 26.69 1.88
CA THR A 151 -20.36 27.62 0.76
C THR A 151 -20.84 26.78 -0.41
N ALA A 152 -22.07 27.07 -0.90
CA ALA A 152 -22.42 26.63 -2.22
C ALA A 152 -21.22 27.06 -3.07
N SER A 153 -20.43 26.12 -3.53
CA SER A 153 -19.62 26.35 -4.67
C SER A 153 -20.64 26.71 -5.73
N VAL A 154 -20.91 27.98 -5.87
CA VAL A 154 -21.61 28.50 -7.04
C VAL A 154 -20.70 28.03 -8.15
N ALA A 155 -21.19 27.11 -8.98
CA ALA A 155 -20.48 26.70 -10.17
C ALA A 155 -19.91 27.99 -10.76
N LEU A 156 -18.60 28.09 -10.80
CA LEU A 156 -17.97 29.35 -11.18
C LEU A 156 -18.51 29.72 -12.56
N PRO A 157 -18.86 30.98 -12.78
CA PRO A 157 -19.43 31.35 -14.07
C PRO A 157 -18.48 30.92 -15.17
N THR A 158 -18.99 30.16 -16.15
CA THR A 158 -18.22 29.77 -17.33
C THR A 158 -17.77 31.01 -18.09
N LYS A 159 -16.58 30.93 -18.72
CA LYS A 159 -16.11 31.95 -19.64
C LYS A 159 -16.45 31.54 -21.08
N ASN A 160 -17.17 32.36 -21.79
CA ASN A 160 -17.36 32.21 -23.23
C ASN A 160 -16.36 33.08 -23.96
N ILE A 161 -15.47 32.49 -24.71
CA ILE A 161 -14.41 33.18 -25.45
C ILE A 161 -14.52 32.70 -26.91
N ASN A 162 -14.91 33.59 -27.84
CA ASN A 162 -15.11 33.32 -29.25
C ASN A 162 -16.05 32.13 -29.56
N GLY A 163 -17.06 31.89 -28.71
CA GLY A 163 -18.00 30.80 -28.87
C GLY A 163 -17.59 29.50 -28.20
N GLU A 164 -16.42 29.43 -27.63
CA GLU A 164 -15.92 28.30 -26.83
C GLU A 164 -16.21 28.52 -25.33
N ILE A 165 -16.70 27.47 -24.68
CA ILE A 165 -17.08 27.51 -23.25
C ILE A 165 -15.97 26.89 -22.42
N TYR A 166 -15.52 27.61 -21.41
CA TYR A 166 -14.47 27.16 -20.48
C TYR A 166 -14.90 27.32 -19.03
N SER A 167 -14.26 26.59 -18.13
CA SER A 167 -14.36 26.84 -16.69
C SER A 167 -13.96 28.29 -16.33
N GLY A 168 -14.65 28.89 -15.38
CA GLY A 168 -14.29 30.21 -14.85
C GLY A 168 -12.89 30.25 -14.23
N LEU A 169 -12.30 29.09 -13.91
CA LEU A 169 -10.97 28.97 -13.32
C LEU A 169 -9.80 29.17 -14.28
N ILE A 170 -10.04 29.20 -15.60
CA ILE A 170 -8.94 29.39 -16.55
C ILE A 170 -8.23 30.72 -16.30
N THR A 171 -6.91 30.67 -16.37
CA THR A 171 -6.03 31.84 -16.25
C THR A 171 -5.76 32.47 -17.61
N GLY A 172 -5.99 31.74 -18.71
CA GLY A 172 -5.87 32.20 -20.08
C GLY A 172 -6.35 31.13 -21.07
N VAL A 173 -6.55 31.53 -22.32
CA VAL A 173 -6.83 30.63 -23.45
C VAL A 173 -5.62 30.64 -24.37
N ASP A 174 -5.21 29.46 -24.89
CA ASP A 174 -4.17 29.39 -25.88
C ASP A 174 -4.68 30.02 -27.19
N PRO A 175 -3.94 30.98 -27.79
CA PRO A 175 -4.42 31.72 -28.97
C PRO A 175 -4.37 30.91 -30.29
N ASN A 176 -3.74 29.72 -30.26
CA ASN A 176 -3.58 28.90 -31.47
C ASN A 176 -4.75 27.96 -31.66
N ALA A 177 -5.18 27.78 -32.91
CA ALA A 177 -6.24 26.84 -33.24
C ALA A 177 -5.80 25.39 -32.92
N MET A 178 -6.64 24.67 -32.19
CA MET A 178 -6.40 23.29 -31.77
C MET A 178 -7.35 22.31 -32.50
N ASN A 179 -6.90 21.06 -32.61
CA ASN A 179 -7.70 20.02 -33.27
C ASN A 179 -8.97 19.75 -32.47
N SER A 180 -10.14 19.92 -33.10
CA SER A 180 -11.43 19.71 -32.44
C SER A 180 -12.56 19.54 -33.44
N ASP A 181 -13.71 19.05 -32.98
CA ASP A 181 -14.98 19.07 -33.76
C ASP A 181 -16.18 19.39 -32.87
N SER A 182 -17.34 19.59 -33.48
CA SER A 182 -18.58 19.97 -32.80
C SER A 182 -19.51 18.80 -32.45
N ASN A 183 -19.09 17.55 -32.66
CA ASN A 183 -19.94 16.36 -32.52
C ASN A 183 -20.04 15.84 -31.08
N ARG A 184 -20.03 16.74 -30.09
CA ARG A 184 -20.17 16.36 -28.66
C ARG A 184 -21.55 15.79 -28.38
N THR A 185 -21.60 14.66 -27.69
CA THR A 185 -22.87 14.02 -27.33
C THR A 185 -23.32 14.40 -25.92
N LYS A 186 -22.43 14.28 -24.94
CA LYS A 186 -22.63 14.67 -23.53
C LYS A 186 -21.29 14.81 -22.83
N ILE A 187 -21.31 15.30 -21.60
CA ILE A 187 -20.14 15.32 -20.71
C ILE A 187 -20.53 14.56 -19.44
N ASP A 188 -20.00 13.34 -19.28
CA ASP A 188 -20.29 12.47 -18.14
C ASP A 188 -19.04 11.87 -17.49
N ARG A 189 -17.84 12.28 -17.91
CA ARG A 189 -16.56 11.86 -17.34
C ARG A 189 -15.44 12.82 -17.63
N ILE A 190 -14.36 12.67 -16.87
CA ILE A 190 -13.11 13.39 -17.06
C ILE A 190 -12.01 12.36 -17.32
N VAL A 191 -11.15 12.62 -18.31
CA VAL A 191 -9.97 11.81 -18.59
C VAL A 191 -8.72 12.59 -18.22
N ILE A 192 -7.88 11.99 -17.39
CA ILE A 192 -6.69 12.59 -16.82
C ILE A 192 -5.45 12.12 -17.59
N HIS A 193 -4.61 13.08 -17.95
CA HIS A 193 -3.39 12.88 -18.73
C HIS A 193 -2.21 13.60 -18.09
N HIS A 194 -0.98 13.27 -18.51
CA HIS A 194 0.21 14.05 -18.27
C HIS A 194 1.04 14.17 -19.53
N ASN A 195 1.74 15.28 -19.68
CA ASN A 195 2.36 15.68 -20.95
C ASN A 195 3.61 14.89 -21.34
N ALA A 196 4.24 14.12 -20.44
CA ALA A 196 5.57 13.56 -20.66
C ALA A 196 6.62 14.59 -21.11
N THR A 197 6.48 15.84 -20.62
CA THR A 197 7.42 16.95 -20.80
C THR A 197 7.32 17.91 -19.63
N THR A 198 8.41 18.61 -19.34
CA THR A 198 8.47 19.69 -18.34
C THR A 198 8.28 21.08 -18.95
N ASN A 199 8.02 21.17 -20.26
CA ASN A 199 7.85 22.43 -20.97
C ASN A 199 6.39 22.61 -21.42
N ASP A 200 5.69 23.55 -20.80
CA ASP A 200 4.29 23.86 -21.06
C ASP A 200 4.01 24.28 -22.53
N ALA A 201 4.86 25.13 -23.09
CA ALA A 201 4.69 25.59 -24.47
C ALA A 201 4.87 24.44 -25.48
N VAL A 202 5.84 23.55 -25.23
CA VAL A 202 6.05 22.35 -26.06
C VAL A 202 4.85 21.42 -25.95
N ALA A 203 4.32 21.19 -24.73
CA ALA A 203 3.13 20.35 -24.55
C ALA A 203 1.96 20.86 -25.39
N ARG A 204 1.58 22.13 -25.23
CA ARG A 204 0.43 22.72 -25.93
C ARG A 204 0.63 22.80 -27.45
N SER A 205 1.87 23.07 -27.90
CA SER A 205 2.16 23.15 -29.33
C SER A 205 1.91 21.84 -30.10
N THR A 206 1.93 20.69 -29.45
CA THR A 206 1.62 19.40 -30.08
C THR A 206 0.16 19.30 -30.52
N TRP A 207 -0.74 20.10 -29.97
CA TRP A 207 -2.18 20.10 -30.25
C TRP A 207 -2.63 21.09 -31.34
N TYR A 208 -1.72 21.94 -31.81
CA TYR A 208 -2.05 22.92 -32.81
C TYR A 208 -2.40 22.26 -34.17
N VAL A 209 -3.44 22.74 -34.81
CA VAL A 209 -3.82 22.28 -36.14
C VAL A 209 -2.64 22.34 -37.11
N ALA A 210 -1.80 23.39 -36.99
CA ALA A 210 -0.65 23.61 -37.85
C ALA A 210 0.43 22.51 -37.75
N THR A 211 0.46 21.72 -36.66
CA THR A 211 1.46 20.64 -36.52
C THR A 211 1.05 19.33 -37.19
N GLY A 212 -0.23 19.14 -37.50
CA GLY A 212 -0.75 17.95 -38.15
C GLY A 212 -0.77 16.69 -37.28
N HIS A 213 -0.51 16.78 -35.98
CA HIS A 213 -0.54 15.61 -35.06
C HIS A 213 -1.94 15.06 -34.79
N GLY A 214 -2.99 15.87 -34.99
CA GLY A 214 -4.38 15.42 -34.86
C GLY A 214 -4.81 15.08 -33.42
N THR A 215 -4.13 15.57 -32.42
CA THR A 215 -4.47 15.41 -31.00
C THR A 215 -4.78 16.75 -30.33
N SER A 216 -5.47 16.75 -29.18
CA SER A 216 -5.75 17.95 -28.40
C SER A 216 -6.26 17.59 -27.01
N ALA A 217 -6.36 18.58 -26.11
CA ALA A 217 -7.01 18.46 -24.81
C ALA A 217 -7.89 19.69 -24.56
N HIS A 218 -8.82 19.61 -23.58
CA HIS A 218 -9.64 20.75 -23.22
C HIS A 218 -8.86 21.72 -22.32
N TYR A 219 -8.05 21.17 -21.41
CA TYR A 219 -7.28 21.95 -20.45
C TYR A 219 -5.85 21.44 -20.34
N GLN A 220 -4.94 22.40 -20.14
CA GLN A 220 -3.58 22.17 -19.70
C GLN A 220 -3.39 22.80 -18.33
N VAL A 221 -2.98 22.02 -17.32
CA VAL A 221 -2.77 22.48 -15.96
C VAL A 221 -1.30 22.47 -15.59
N THR A 222 -0.83 23.59 -15.07
CA THR A 222 0.52 23.81 -14.57
C THR A 222 0.48 24.27 -13.10
N PRO A 223 1.62 24.43 -12.42
CA PRO A 223 1.64 24.96 -11.06
C PRO A 223 0.98 26.35 -10.91
N ASP A 224 1.09 27.19 -11.93
CA ASP A 224 0.67 28.59 -11.90
C ASP A 224 -0.49 28.92 -12.83
N LYS A 225 -0.89 27.97 -13.72
CA LYS A 225 -1.88 28.25 -14.77
C LYS A 225 -2.85 27.10 -15.01
N ILE A 226 -4.05 27.46 -15.42
CA ILE A 226 -5.03 26.60 -16.04
C ILE A 226 -5.34 27.17 -17.43
N TRP A 227 -4.79 26.57 -18.47
CA TRP A 227 -5.03 26.98 -19.84
C TRP A 227 -6.32 26.36 -20.36
N GLY A 228 -7.18 27.16 -20.99
CA GLY A 228 -8.22 26.71 -21.89
C GLY A 228 -7.59 26.43 -23.25
N CYS A 229 -7.75 25.24 -23.78
CA CYS A 229 -7.18 24.82 -25.05
C CYS A 229 -8.27 24.54 -26.08
N VAL A 230 -9.20 23.61 -25.81
CA VAL A 230 -10.42 23.37 -26.60
C VAL A 230 -11.62 23.63 -25.69
N GLY A 231 -12.61 24.38 -26.18
CA GLY A 231 -13.83 24.66 -25.41
C GLY A 231 -14.61 23.39 -25.05
N GLU A 232 -15.19 23.33 -23.86
CA GLU A 232 -15.94 22.18 -23.37
C GLU A 232 -17.14 21.80 -24.26
N ASN A 233 -17.66 22.72 -25.05
CA ASN A 233 -18.72 22.50 -26.03
C ASN A 233 -18.24 21.85 -27.33
N TYR A 234 -16.94 21.70 -27.51
CA TYR A 234 -16.30 20.96 -28.62
C TYR A 234 -15.72 19.64 -28.12
N VAL A 235 -15.42 18.73 -29.06
CA VAL A 235 -14.71 17.47 -28.80
C VAL A 235 -13.22 17.68 -28.98
N ALA A 236 -12.43 17.51 -27.92
CA ALA A 236 -10.99 17.42 -28.04
C ALA A 236 -10.55 15.97 -28.30
N TYR A 237 -9.41 15.77 -28.97
CA TYR A 237 -8.92 14.46 -29.41
C TYR A 237 -7.81 13.97 -28.45
N HIS A 238 -8.20 13.54 -27.23
CA HIS A 238 -7.24 13.23 -26.15
C HIS A 238 -7.17 11.74 -25.78
N ALA A 239 -8.26 10.98 -25.97
CA ALA A 239 -8.37 9.65 -25.36
C ALA A 239 -8.00 8.50 -26.31
N GLY A 240 -7.62 8.76 -27.57
CA GLY A 240 -7.41 7.72 -28.59
C GLY A 240 -8.66 6.88 -28.88
N ASN A 241 -9.81 7.30 -28.37
CA ASN A 241 -11.11 6.64 -28.49
C ASN A 241 -12.19 7.71 -28.72
N TYR A 242 -12.67 7.80 -29.94
CA TYR A 242 -13.57 8.88 -30.33
C TYR A 242 -14.90 8.91 -29.54
N PRO A 243 -15.60 7.77 -29.32
CA PRO A 243 -16.77 7.75 -28.44
C PRO A 243 -16.52 8.27 -27.02
N VAL A 244 -15.30 8.05 -26.46
CA VAL A 244 -14.92 8.63 -25.17
C VAL A 244 -14.63 10.11 -25.29
N ASN A 245 -13.93 10.56 -26.34
CA ASN A 245 -13.70 11.98 -26.61
C ASN A 245 -15.02 12.78 -26.64
N GLN A 246 -16.05 12.23 -27.31
CA GLN A 246 -17.37 12.85 -27.39
C GLN A 246 -18.09 13.03 -26.05
N ARG A 247 -17.66 12.31 -25.00
CA ARG A 247 -18.32 12.25 -23.69
C ARG A 247 -17.45 12.75 -22.53
N SER A 248 -16.23 13.17 -22.78
CA SER A 248 -15.30 13.50 -21.72
C SER A 248 -14.66 14.88 -21.87
N ILE A 249 -14.20 15.40 -20.75
CA ILE A 249 -13.26 16.51 -20.70
C ILE A 249 -11.87 15.92 -20.47
N GLY A 250 -10.92 16.18 -21.39
CA GLY A 250 -9.50 15.80 -21.24
C GLY A 250 -8.73 16.91 -20.52
N ILE A 251 -8.03 16.54 -19.44
CA ILE A 251 -7.18 17.44 -18.65
C ILE A 251 -5.76 16.90 -18.67
N GLU A 252 -4.86 17.68 -19.22
CA GLU A 252 -3.42 17.43 -19.27
C GLU A 252 -2.69 18.13 -18.13
N HIS A 253 -1.63 17.52 -17.63
CA HIS A 253 -0.87 18.00 -16.49
C HIS A 253 0.60 18.11 -16.84
N LEU A 254 1.19 19.26 -16.56
CA LEU A 254 2.61 19.48 -16.77
C LEU A 254 3.43 18.68 -15.76
N ASN A 255 4.40 17.92 -16.24
CA ASN A 255 5.35 17.25 -15.38
C ASN A 255 6.40 18.24 -14.85
N ASN A 256 6.87 18.04 -13.61
CA ASN A 256 7.95 18.84 -13.02
C ASN A 256 9.29 18.12 -13.05
N THR A 257 9.31 16.82 -13.41
CA THR A 257 10.53 16.05 -13.68
C THR A 257 10.44 15.37 -15.03
N GLY A 258 11.61 15.03 -15.61
CA GLY A 258 11.70 14.20 -16.81
C GLY A 258 11.54 12.70 -16.53
N ALA A 259 11.75 11.90 -17.58
CA ALA A 259 11.79 10.44 -17.46
C ALA A 259 12.89 9.99 -16.46
N PRO A 260 12.66 8.89 -15.75
CA PRO A 260 11.52 7.99 -15.79
C PRO A 260 10.35 8.40 -14.87
N THR A 261 10.57 9.33 -13.96
CA THR A 261 9.66 9.61 -12.84
C THR A 261 8.42 10.40 -13.23
N TRP A 262 8.53 11.34 -14.17
CA TRP A 262 7.40 12.15 -14.65
C TRP A 262 6.48 12.65 -13.53
N THR A 263 7.05 13.16 -12.44
CA THR A 263 6.28 13.66 -11.30
C THR A 263 5.47 14.91 -11.67
N ILE A 264 4.46 15.18 -10.85
CA ILE A 264 3.56 16.34 -11.00
C ILE A 264 3.73 17.21 -9.75
N ALA A 265 3.86 18.53 -9.92
CA ALA A 265 3.97 19.46 -8.82
C ALA A 265 2.69 19.51 -7.97
N GLU A 266 2.83 19.78 -6.67
CA GLU A 266 1.72 19.87 -5.73
C GLU A 266 0.67 20.92 -6.17
N GLU A 267 1.15 22.07 -6.63
CA GLU A 267 0.29 23.16 -7.10
C GLU A 267 -0.51 22.76 -8.33
N THR A 268 0.06 21.93 -9.22
CA THR A 268 -0.64 21.37 -10.38
C THR A 268 -1.78 20.46 -9.92
N TYR A 269 -1.55 19.59 -8.91
CA TYR A 269 -2.62 18.78 -8.30
C TYR A 269 -3.72 19.66 -7.71
N ARG A 270 -3.38 20.71 -6.97
CA ARG A 270 -4.33 21.64 -6.35
C ARG A 270 -5.18 22.37 -7.39
N ASN A 271 -4.57 22.85 -8.46
CA ASN A 271 -5.25 23.53 -9.55
C ASN A 271 -6.18 22.58 -10.30
N SER A 272 -5.70 21.37 -10.59
CA SER A 272 -6.50 20.35 -11.26
C SER A 272 -7.67 19.87 -10.40
N ALA A 273 -7.48 19.66 -9.11
CA ALA A 273 -8.56 19.27 -8.19
C ALA A 273 -9.69 20.30 -8.15
N LYS A 274 -9.35 21.61 -8.17
CA LYS A 274 -10.35 22.69 -8.26
C LYS A 274 -11.10 22.64 -9.60
N LEU A 275 -10.38 22.46 -10.71
CA LEU A 275 -10.95 22.36 -12.04
C LEU A 275 -11.86 21.15 -12.19
N ILE A 276 -11.43 19.99 -11.72
CA ILE A 276 -12.24 18.75 -11.70
C ILE A 276 -13.53 18.96 -10.91
N ARG A 277 -13.45 19.57 -9.73
CA ARG A 277 -14.65 19.86 -8.92
C ARG A 277 -15.62 20.77 -9.66
N ASP A 278 -15.14 21.87 -10.24
CA ASP A 278 -15.95 22.80 -11.03
C ASP A 278 -16.67 22.11 -12.21
N ILE A 279 -15.92 21.30 -12.98
CA ILE A 279 -16.50 20.53 -14.10
C ILE A 279 -17.54 19.53 -13.57
N CYS A 280 -17.21 18.76 -12.54
CA CYS A 280 -18.13 17.78 -11.97
C CYS A 280 -19.42 18.42 -11.45
N GLU A 281 -19.34 19.56 -10.78
CA GLU A 281 -20.49 20.29 -10.27
C GLU A 281 -21.37 20.83 -11.43
N ARG A 282 -20.76 21.39 -12.48
CA ARG A 282 -21.50 21.94 -13.62
C ARG A 282 -22.21 20.89 -14.46
N TYR A 283 -21.60 19.73 -14.63
CA TYR A 283 -22.15 18.65 -15.46
C TYR A 283 -22.82 17.52 -14.68
N GLY A 284 -22.89 17.61 -13.34
CA GLY A 284 -23.50 16.59 -12.48
C GLY A 284 -22.73 15.28 -12.49
N ILE A 285 -21.40 15.32 -12.68
CA ILE A 285 -20.54 14.15 -12.70
C ILE A 285 -20.13 13.76 -11.26
N PRO A 286 -20.31 12.50 -10.83
CA PRO A 286 -19.80 12.06 -9.53
C PRO A 286 -18.28 12.19 -9.45
N ILE A 287 -17.77 12.72 -8.34
CA ILE A 287 -16.32 12.80 -8.11
C ILE A 287 -15.81 11.45 -7.59
N ASP A 288 -15.67 10.49 -8.48
CA ASP A 288 -15.21 9.13 -8.17
C ASP A 288 -14.37 8.53 -9.28
N ARG A 289 -13.80 7.33 -9.03
CA ARG A 289 -12.93 6.62 -9.98
C ARG A 289 -13.68 6.00 -11.18
N GLN A 290 -14.99 5.96 -11.17
CA GLN A 290 -15.79 5.50 -12.33
C GLN A 290 -15.96 6.61 -13.38
N HIS A 291 -15.92 7.88 -12.95
CA HIS A 291 -16.16 9.04 -13.79
C HIS A 291 -14.90 9.88 -14.04
N ILE A 292 -13.91 9.81 -13.14
CA ILE A 292 -12.60 10.45 -13.31
C ILE A 292 -11.59 9.33 -13.54
N ILE A 293 -11.15 9.17 -14.78
CA ILE A 293 -10.38 8.03 -15.26
C ILE A 293 -9.04 8.46 -15.87
N LYS A 294 -8.05 7.56 -15.92
CA LYS A 294 -6.79 7.80 -16.63
C LYS A 294 -6.93 7.52 -18.13
N HIS A 295 -6.12 8.16 -18.95
CA HIS A 295 -6.02 7.85 -20.39
C HIS A 295 -5.75 6.36 -20.63
N GLY A 296 -4.85 5.74 -19.87
CA GLY A 296 -4.53 4.32 -19.98
C GLY A 296 -5.69 3.37 -19.70
N GLU A 297 -6.75 3.84 -19.03
CA GLU A 297 -7.99 3.07 -18.80
C GLU A 297 -8.95 3.13 -19.99
N VAL A 298 -8.74 4.08 -20.92
CA VAL A 298 -9.54 4.27 -22.14
C VAL A 298 -8.88 3.65 -23.35
N SER A 299 -7.60 3.91 -23.51
CA SER A 299 -6.79 3.45 -24.62
C SER A 299 -5.61 2.67 -24.07
N ALA A 300 -5.78 1.36 -23.97
CA ALA A 300 -4.74 0.46 -23.55
C ALA A 300 -3.63 0.41 -24.59
N THR A 301 -2.52 1.07 -24.29
CA THR A 301 -1.40 1.18 -25.20
C THR A 301 -0.30 0.16 -24.89
N ALA A 302 -0.07 -0.17 -23.63
CA ALA A 302 1.03 -1.01 -23.17
C ALA A 302 0.50 -2.36 -22.67
N CYS A 303 0.57 -3.41 -23.49
CA CYS A 303 0.00 -4.73 -23.16
C CYS A 303 1.02 -5.86 -23.25
N ILE A 304 0.70 -6.98 -22.59
CA ILE A 304 1.42 -8.25 -22.63
C ILE A 304 0.47 -9.35 -23.11
N PRO A 305 0.95 -10.42 -23.76
CA PRO A 305 0.08 -11.50 -24.17
C PRO A 305 -0.57 -12.18 -22.97
N VAL A 306 -1.86 -12.46 -23.11
CA VAL A 306 -2.62 -13.20 -22.08
C VAL A 306 -2.14 -14.62 -21.96
N GLU A 307 -1.83 -15.24 -23.12
CA GLU A 307 -1.20 -16.54 -23.15
C GLU A 307 0.24 -16.47 -22.66
N ASN A 308 0.68 -17.44 -21.91
CA ASN A 308 2.06 -17.59 -21.39
C ASN A 308 2.54 -16.44 -20.47
N THR A 309 1.62 -15.66 -19.90
CA THR A 309 1.99 -14.65 -18.88
C THR A 309 1.30 -14.97 -17.57
N GLU A 310 2.09 -15.02 -16.52
CA GLU A 310 1.65 -15.23 -15.15
C GLU A 310 2.17 -14.10 -14.26
N LEU A 311 1.40 -13.76 -13.25
CA LEU A 311 1.70 -12.78 -12.22
C LEU A 311 1.78 -13.49 -10.87
N LEU A 312 2.71 -13.08 -10.03
CA LEU A 312 2.86 -13.66 -8.70
C LEU A 312 1.89 -12.98 -7.73
N THR A 313 1.01 -13.77 -7.13
CA THR A 313 0.19 -13.38 -5.98
C THR A 313 0.76 -14.01 -4.70
N LYS A 314 0.21 -13.69 -3.53
CA LYS A 314 0.57 -14.37 -2.27
C LYS A 314 0.22 -15.86 -2.27
N ASP A 315 -0.74 -16.26 -3.09
CA ASP A 315 -1.22 -17.64 -3.23
C ASP A 315 -0.59 -18.38 -4.43
N GLY A 316 0.35 -17.73 -5.12
CA GLY A 316 1.13 -18.32 -6.20
C GLY A 316 1.08 -17.61 -7.54
N TRP A 317 1.60 -18.29 -8.55
CA TRP A 317 1.57 -17.81 -9.93
C TRP A 317 0.18 -17.97 -10.53
N VAL A 318 -0.40 -16.85 -10.94
CA VAL A 318 -1.75 -16.81 -11.54
C VAL A 318 -1.64 -16.29 -12.97
N SER A 319 -2.31 -16.97 -13.90
CA SER A 319 -2.37 -16.53 -15.30
C SER A 319 -2.95 -15.10 -15.39
N LEU A 320 -2.36 -14.27 -16.23
CA LEU A 320 -2.88 -12.92 -16.49
C LEU A 320 -4.38 -12.94 -16.88
N LYS A 321 -4.83 -14.01 -17.51
CA LYS A 321 -6.24 -14.22 -17.86
C LYS A 321 -7.13 -14.22 -16.61
N ASP A 322 -6.67 -14.83 -15.53
CA ASP A 322 -7.45 -15.12 -14.33
C ASP A 322 -7.30 -14.03 -13.23
N ILE A 323 -6.29 -13.17 -13.32
CA ILE A 323 -6.12 -12.01 -12.42
C ILE A 323 -7.36 -11.09 -12.52
N GLN A 324 -7.82 -10.59 -11.39
CA GLN A 324 -8.95 -9.67 -11.27
C GLN A 324 -8.54 -8.33 -10.62
N VAL A 325 -9.39 -7.33 -10.79
CA VAL A 325 -9.28 -6.08 -10.00
C VAL A 325 -9.54 -6.41 -8.54
N GLY A 326 -8.66 -5.97 -7.66
CA GLY A 326 -8.66 -6.28 -6.24
C GLY A 326 -7.62 -7.32 -5.83
N ASP A 327 -7.07 -8.11 -6.76
CA ASP A 327 -5.99 -9.05 -6.47
C ASP A 327 -4.69 -8.28 -6.09
N GLU A 328 -3.91 -8.85 -5.18
CA GLU A 328 -2.58 -8.35 -4.85
C GLU A 328 -1.53 -9.12 -5.64
N ILE A 329 -0.68 -8.41 -6.39
CA ILE A 329 0.38 -8.99 -7.20
C ILE A 329 1.74 -8.41 -6.84
N ALA A 330 2.80 -9.19 -7.07
CA ALA A 330 4.18 -8.75 -6.87
C ALA A 330 4.55 -7.63 -7.85
N THR A 331 4.96 -6.50 -7.31
CA THR A 331 5.34 -5.29 -8.06
C THR A 331 6.72 -4.82 -7.63
N TYR A 332 7.37 -4.05 -8.48
CA TYR A 332 8.75 -3.62 -8.27
C TYR A 332 8.85 -2.11 -8.09
N ARG A 333 9.59 -1.68 -7.11
CA ARG A 333 9.88 -0.27 -6.86
C ARG A 333 11.25 0.07 -7.44
N LEU A 334 11.27 1.08 -8.31
CA LEU A 334 12.50 1.46 -9.02
C LEU A 334 13.51 2.21 -8.13
N ASP A 335 13.03 2.86 -7.10
CA ASP A 335 13.82 3.70 -6.20
C ASP A 335 14.78 2.89 -5.30
N ASP A 336 14.33 1.73 -4.83
CA ASP A 336 15.09 0.89 -3.90
C ASP A 336 15.27 -0.58 -4.34
N GLY A 337 14.65 -0.98 -5.45
CA GLY A 337 14.70 -2.35 -5.96
C GLY A 337 13.84 -3.34 -5.15
N SER A 338 12.98 -2.84 -4.27
CA SER A 338 12.11 -3.70 -3.48
C SER A 338 10.95 -4.25 -4.29
N ILE A 339 10.47 -5.42 -3.86
CA ILE A 339 9.19 -5.98 -4.30
C ILE A 339 8.17 -5.81 -3.18
N ILE A 340 6.98 -5.39 -3.54
CA ILE A 340 5.81 -5.34 -2.67
C ILE A 340 4.63 -6.02 -3.36
N PHE A 341 3.65 -6.50 -2.59
CA PHE A 341 2.37 -6.90 -3.15
C PHE A 341 1.45 -5.68 -3.19
N ASP A 342 1.02 -5.29 -4.39
CA ASP A 342 0.22 -4.09 -4.64
C ASP A 342 -1.09 -4.48 -5.33
N THR A 343 -2.18 -3.80 -4.96
CA THR A 343 -3.52 -4.14 -5.46
C THR A 343 -3.68 -3.73 -6.92
N VAL A 344 -4.18 -4.65 -7.71
CA VAL A 344 -4.64 -4.37 -9.08
C VAL A 344 -5.89 -3.50 -9.01
N TYR A 345 -5.79 -2.23 -9.42
CA TYR A 345 -6.94 -1.32 -9.43
C TYR A 345 -7.63 -1.21 -10.79
N ASN A 346 -7.00 -1.72 -11.85
CA ASN A 346 -7.60 -1.78 -13.19
C ASN A 346 -7.00 -2.96 -13.96
N LYS A 347 -7.82 -3.59 -14.80
CA LYS A 347 -7.41 -4.60 -15.79
C LYS A 347 -7.96 -4.21 -17.14
N VAL A 348 -7.10 -4.20 -18.13
CA VAL A 348 -7.46 -3.92 -19.51
C VAL A 348 -8.20 -5.12 -20.10
N GLU A 349 -9.37 -4.88 -20.70
CA GLU A 349 -10.10 -5.92 -21.38
C GLU A 349 -9.24 -6.57 -22.48
N PRO A 350 -9.20 -7.90 -22.54
CA PRO A 350 -8.42 -8.61 -23.54
C PRO A 350 -8.81 -8.21 -24.98
N HIS A 351 -7.83 -7.86 -25.80
CA HIS A 351 -8.03 -7.45 -27.18
C HIS A 351 -6.88 -7.95 -28.08
N ILE A 352 -7.07 -7.88 -29.40
CA ILE A 352 -6.08 -8.39 -30.35
C ILE A 352 -5.08 -7.30 -30.72
N LYS A 353 -3.78 -7.62 -30.54
CA LYS A 353 -2.64 -6.80 -31.00
C LYS A 353 -1.50 -7.66 -31.49
N ASP A 354 -0.59 -7.05 -32.24
CA ASP A 354 0.70 -7.66 -32.54
C ASP A 354 1.65 -7.50 -31.37
N THR A 355 2.40 -8.55 -31.09
CA THR A 355 3.44 -8.57 -30.05
C THR A 355 4.83 -8.78 -30.66
N TRP A 356 5.83 -8.50 -29.86
CA TRP A 356 7.22 -8.73 -30.20
C TRP A 356 7.85 -9.63 -29.15
N LEU A 357 8.29 -10.82 -29.58
CA LEU A 357 9.05 -11.75 -28.76
C LEU A 357 10.54 -11.49 -28.97
N PHE A 358 11.22 -11.06 -27.95
CA PHE A 358 12.67 -10.95 -27.94
C PHE A 358 13.25 -11.90 -26.89
N ARG A 359 13.77 -13.02 -27.40
CA ARG A 359 14.17 -14.18 -26.62
C ARG A 359 12.97 -14.84 -25.92
N ASP A 360 12.68 -14.50 -24.69
CA ASP A 360 11.65 -15.07 -23.82
C ASP A 360 10.86 -13.96 -23.06
N VAL A 361 10.84 -12.75 -23.62
CA VAL A 361 9.94 -11.67 -23.23
C VAL A 361 9.08 -11.29 -24.42
N GLU A 362 7.78 -11.35 -24.26
CA GLU A 362 6.81 -11.02 -25.29
C GLU A 362 5.91 -9.87 -24.81
N VAL A 363 5.89 -8.78 -25.58
CA VAL A 363 5.13 -7.56 -25.25
C VAL A 363 4.68 -6.88 -26.54
N THR A 364 3.73 -5.95 -26.44
CA THR A 364 3.40 -5.03 -27.54
C THR A 364 4.54 -4.02 -27.77
N ALA A 365 4.60 -3.43 -28.97
CA ALA A 365 5.68 -2.49 -29.32
C ALA A 365 5.73 -1.25 -28.42
N ASP A 366 4.59 -0.84 -27.93
CA ASP A 366 4.37 0.31 -27.04
C ASP A 366 4.47 -0.05 -25.55
N HIS A 367 4.77 -1.31 -25.22
CA HIS A 367 4.90 -1.73 -23.84
C HIS A 367 6.13 -1.11 -23.17
N ARG A 368 5.97 -0.66 -21.93
CA ARG A 368 7.05 -0.04 -21.14
C ARG A 368 7.99 -1.11 -20.58
N MET A 369 9.26 -1.00 -20.92
CA MET A 369 10.30 -1.92 -20.50
C MET A 369 11.27 -1.24 -19.55
N LEU A 370 11.58 -1.92 -18.45
CA LEU A 370 12.63 -1.51 -17.52
C LEU A 370 13.95 -2.19 -17.93
N TRP A 371 14.93 -1.41 -18.33
CA TRP A 371 16.18 -1.96 -18.84
C TRP A 371 17.38 -1.01 -18.70
N LYS A 372 18.57 -1.56 -18.84
CA LYS A 372 19.83 -0.80 -19.00
C LYS A 372 20.73 -1.47 -20.02
N SER A 373 21.69 -0.74 -20.60
CA SER A 373 22.79 -1.36 -21.35
C SER A 373 23.73 -2.06 -20.37
N GLN A 374 24.50 -3.05 -20.84
CA GLN A 374 25.44 -3.78 -20.00
C GLN A 374 26.44 -2.88 -19.26
N ALA A 375 26.89 -1.82 -19.92
CA ALA A 375 27.77 -0.81 -19.33
C ALA A 375 27.02 0.30 -18.56
N GLY A 376 25.69 0.30 -18.62
CA GLY A 376 24.84 1.34 -17.98
C GLY A 376 24.75 1.15 -16.47
N LYS A 377 24.91 2.24 -15.72
CA LYS A 377 24.84 2.25 -14.25
C LYS A 377 23.40 2.21 -13.73
N SER A 378 22.46 2.87 -14.43
CA SER A 378 21.07 3.00 -14.00
C SER A 378 20.10 2.38 -15.01
N TYR A 379 18.98 1.89 -14.50
CA TYR A 379 17.85 1.46 -15.29
C TYR A 379 17.11 2.67 -15.88
N LYS A 380 16.52 2.46 -17.04
CA LYS A 380 15.62 3.41 -17.70
C LYS A 380 14.35 2.71 -18.14
N ILE A 381 13.28 3.46 -18.26
CA ILE A 381 12.01 2.99 -18.79
C ILE A 381 11.82 3.60 -20.18
N SER A 382 11.54 2.78 -21.17
CA SER A 382 11.14 3.21 -22.52
C SER A 382 10.17 2.21 -23.12
N GLU A 383 9.50 2.60 -24.19
CA GLU A 383 8.68 1.65 -24.94
C GLU A 383 9.56 0.58 -25.61
N ALA A 384 9.01 -0.62 -25.80
CA ALA A 384 9.74 -1.73 -26.41
C ALA A 384 10.25 -1.39 -27.82
N LYS A 385 9.45 -0.64 -28.62
CA LYS A 385 9.87 -0.17 -29.96
C LYS A 385 11.13 0.69 -29.94
N ASP A 386 11.34 1.48 -28.89
CA ASP A 386 12.51 2.36 -28.78
C ASP A 386 13.79 1.57 -28.53
N MET A 387 13.66 0.35 -28.01
CA MET A 387 14.78 -0.55 -27.78
C MET A 387 15.25 -1.23 -29.06
N PHE A 388 14.43 -1.31 -30.11
CA PHE A 388 14.73 -2.08 -31.31
C PHE A 388 15.95 -1.56 -32.08
N SER A 389 16.28 -0.29 -31.94
CA SER A 389 17.47 0.32 -32.55
C SER A 389 18.75 0.05 -31.75
N ASN A 390 18.65 -0.42 -30.51
CA ASN A 390 19.83 -0.63 -29.65
C ASN A 390 20.69 -1.81 -30.15
N LYS A 391 21.99 -1.59 -30.09
CA LYS A 391 23.01 -2.60 -30.39
C LYS A 391 23.66 -3.07 -29.08
N GLY A 392 24.02 -4.33 -29.01
CA GLY A 392 24.73 -4.91 -27.87
C GLY A 392 23.78 -5.53 -26.83
N THR A 393 24.31 -5.74 -25.65
CA THR A 393 23.58 -6.44 -24.57
C THR A 393 22.69 -5.49 -23.79
N LEU A 394 21.41 -5.83 -23.71
CA LEU A 394 20.45 -5.20 -22.82
C LEU A 394 20.26 -6.04 -21.56
N VAL A 395 20.10 -5.40 -20.42
CA VAL A 395 19.96 -6.02 -19.11
C VAL A 395 18.62 -5.62 -18.52
N PHE A 396 17.84 -6.62 -18.12
CA PHE A 396 16.53 -6.49 -17.50
C PHE A 396 16.60 -7.00 -16.06
N PRO A 397 15.95 -6.34 -15.09
CA PRO A 397 15.78 -6.91 -13.76
C PRO A 397 14.76 -8.05 -13.83
N ASN A 398 14.97 -9.10 -13.05
CA ASN A 398 14.10 -10.27 -13.01
C ASN A 398 13.83 -10.77 -11.59
N ALA A 399 14.32 -10.06 -10.58
CA ALA A 399 14.14 -10.30 -9.16
C ALA A 399 14.30 -8.99 -8.40
N GLY A 400 13.85 -8.95 -7.16
CA GLY A 400 14.00 -7.81 -6.27
C GLY A 400 13.98 -8.24 -4.82
N ASN A 401 13.96 -7.30 -3.89
CA ASN A 401 14.01 -7.57 -2.46
C ASN A 401 12.62 -7.41 -1.83
N TYR A 402 12.01 -8.50 -1.41
CA TYR A 402 10.77 -8.52 -0.65
C TYR A 402 11.07 -8.64 0.84
N VAL A 403 10.41 -7.83 1.65
CA VAL A 403 10.54 -7.86 3.10
C VAL A 403 9.30 -8.47 3.72
N ALA A 404 9.47 -9.61 4.36
CA ALA A 404 8.44 -10.28 5.17
C ALA A 404 8.93 -10.45 6.62
N GLU A 405 8.01 -10.68 7.54
CA GLU A 405 8.31 -10.85 8.95
C GLU A 405 9.14 -12.11 9.23
N GLY A 406 9.01 -13.10 8.38
CA GLY A 406 9.63 -14.42 8.52
C GLY A 406 8.65 -15.47 9.04
N LEU A 407 8.96 -16.72 8.75
CA LEU A 407 8.24 -17.85 9.33
C LEU A 407 8.64 -18.01 10.81
N PRO A 408 7.68 -18.32 11.70
CA PRO A 408 7.97 -18.51 13.12
C PRO A 408 8.62 -19.90 13.39
N VAL A 409 9.72 -20.16 12.72
CA VAL A 409 10.48 -21.43 12.79
C VAL A 409 11.97 -21.16 12.95
N SER A 410 12.68 -22.09 13.61
CA SER A 410 14.14 -22.05 13.69
C SER A 410 14.76 -22.39 12.33
N ASP A 411 16.02 -22.03 12.15
CA ASP A 411 16.80 -22.38 10.95
C ASP A 411 16.87 -23.90 10.75
N THR A 412 17.10 -24.63 11.81
CA THR A 412 17.18 -26.10 11.81
C THR A 412 15.83 -26.72 11.45
N PHE A 413 14.71 -26.14 11.92
CA PHE A 413 13.39 -26.62 11.53
C PHE A 413 13.09 -26.30 10.07
N LEU A 414 13.50 -25.15 9.55
CA LEU A 414 13.40 -24.82 8.13
C LEU A 414 14.19 -25.83 7.28
N GLN A 415 15.40 -26.19 7.71
CA GLN A 415 16.20 -27.22 7.06
C GLN A 415 15.54 -28.60 7.13
N TYR A 416 14.90 -28.93 8.25
CA TYR A 416 14.10 -30.15 8.41
C TYR A 416 12.91 -30.20 7.43
N LEU A 417 12.19 -29.09 7.24
CA LEU A 417 11.11 -29.01 6.24
C LEU A 417 11.62 -29.30 4.83
N VAL A 418 12.80 -28.79 4.48
CA VAL A 418 13.44 -29.08 3.19
C VAL A 418 13.79 -30.56 3.08
N ALA A 419 14.35 -31.16 4.13
CA ALA A 419 14.68 -32.58 4.17
C ALA A 419 13.45 -33.47 4.01
N VAL A 420 12.37 -33.17 4.73
CA VAL A 420 11.09 -33.87 4.64
C VAL A 420 10.48 -33.76 3.24
N GLN A 421 10.52 -32.58 2.65
CA GLN A 421 10.01 -32.37 1.29
C GLN A 421 10.79 -33.23 0.28
N ALA A 422 12.11 -33.25 0.39
CA ALA A 422 12.99 -33.94 -0.56
C ALA A 422 12.94 -35.46 -0.40
N ASP A 423 13.39 -35.95 0.73
CA ASP A 423 13.67 -37.37 0.99
C ASP A 423 12.71 -38.03 2.01
N GLY A 424 11.86 -37.27 2.72
CA GLY A 424 10.93 -37.79 3.70
C GLY A 424 9.77 -38.56 3.06
N HIS A 425 9.19 -39.49 3.80
CA HIS A 425 8.01 -40.26 3.44
C HIS A 425 7.07 -40.38 4.63
N TYR A 426 5.77 -40.09 4.45
CA TYR A 426 4.78 -40.26 5.51
C TYR A 426 4.39 -41.73 5.66
N MET A 427 4.71 -42.29 6.83
CA MET A 427 4.38 -43.68 7.15
C MET A 427 2.89 -43.84 7.36
N LYS A 428 2.27 -44.76 6.62
CA LYS A 428 0.82 -45.09 6.70
C LYS A 428 0.63 -46.57 6.98
N ASP A 429 -0.27 -46.91 7.91
CA ASP A 429 -0.63 -48.31 8.13
C ASP A 429 -1.71 -48.73 7.13
N ASN A 430 -1.28 -49.49 6.15
CA ASN A 430 -2.17 -50.02 5.11
C ASN A 430 -3.14 -51.10 5.61
N ARG A 431 -3.00 -51.56 6.88
CA ARG A 431 -3.82 -52.59 7.49
C ARG A 431 -5.03 -52.01 8.26
N THR A 432 -5.02 -50.69 8.49
CA THR A 432 -6.09 -49.99 9.20
C THR A 432 -6.96 -49.21 8.23
N ILE A 433 -8.23 -49.01 8.62
CA ILE A 433 -9.20 -48.19 7.89
C ILE A 433 -8.75 -46.70 7.95
N SER A 434 -8.08 -46.30 9.03
CA SER A 434 -7.47 -44.98 9.17
C SER A 434 -6.23 -44.89 8.29
N LYS A 435 -6.30 -44.09 7.26
CA LYS A 435 -5.15 -43.77 6.37
C LYS A 435 -4.29 -42.63 6.89
N ASN A 436 -4.46 -42.23 8.14
CA ASN A 436 -3.70 -41.13 8.71
C ASN A 436 -2.23 -41.52 8.86
N PRO A 437 -1.32 -40.63 8.50
CA PRO A 437 0.10 -40.88 8.75
C PRO A 437 0.39 -40.96 10.25
N PHE A 438 1.34 -41.82 10.63
CA PHE A 438 1.76 -42.01 12.02
C PHE A 438 3.25 -41.74 12.26
N GLY A 439 3.89 -41.05 11.31
CA GLY A 439 5.30 -40.65 11.40
C GLY A 439 5.93 -40.37 10.06
N ILE A 440 7.22 -40.04 10.10
CA ILE A 440 8.04 -39.69 8.94
C ILE A 440 9.23 -40.67 8.82
N GLU A 441 9.44 -41.21 7.63
CA GLU A 441 10.57 -42.11 7.33
C GLU A 441 11.42 -41.52 6.22
N PHE A 442 12.74 -41.65 6.34
CA PHE A 442 13.71 -41.30 5.30
C PHE A 442 14.48 -42.53 4.85
N HIS A 443 14.79 -42.59 3.56
CA HIS A 443 15.64 -43.59 2.95
C HIS A 443 16.75 -42.92 2.15
N ILE A 444 17.96 -42.87 2.74
CA ILE A 444 19.07 -42.07 2.20
C ILE A 444 20.24 -43.00 1.86
N LYS A 445 20.85 -42.79 0.68
CA LYS A 445 22.08 -43.52 0.25
C LYS A 445 23.33 -42.67 0.29
N LYS A 446 23.21 -41.33 0.24
CA LYS A 446 24.38 -40.44 0.20
C LYS A 446 24.81 -40.10 1.63
N GLU A 447 26.01 -40.52 2.01
CA GLU A 447 26.57 -40.29 3.35
C GLU A 447 26.45 -38.84 3.79
N ARG A 448 26.80 -37.86 2.94
CA ARG A 448 26.64 -36.43 3.28
C ARG A 448 25.22 -36.02 3.68
N LYS A 449 24.17 -36.66 3.10
CA LYS A 449 22.79 -36.40 3.49
C LYS A 449 22.43 -37.11 4.80
N VAL A 450 23.09 -38.26 5.07
CA VAL A 450 22.93 -38.97 6.35
C VAL A 450 23.46 -38.12 7.48
N GLU A 451 24.71 -37.62 7.34
CA GLU A 451 25.34 -36.71 8.33
C GLU A 451 24.46 -35.48 8.53
N LEU A 452 24.07 -34.80 7.46
CA LEU A 452 23.24 -33.60 7.52
C LEU A 452 21.88 -33.84 8.20
N LEU A 453 21.20 -34.95 7.88
CA LEU A 453 19.90 -35.26 8.51
C LEU A 453 20.09 -35.64 9.99
N THR A 454 21.18 -36.33 10.34
CA THR A 454 21.51 -36.65 11.73
C THR A 454 21.67 -35.36 12.55
N ASP A 455 22.50 -34.42 12.08
CA ASP A 455 22.73 -33.15 12.74
C ASP A 455 21.42 -32.38 12.94
N ILE A 456 20.55 -32.32 11.91
CA ILE A 456 19.24 -31.68 11.97
C ILE A 456 18.35 -32.31 13.04
N LEU A 457 18.24 -33.64 13.06
CA LEU A 457 17.36 -34.36 14.00
C LEU A 457 17.85 -34.22 15.43
N ASP A 458 19.17 -34.32 15.64
CA ASP A 458 19.80 -34.20 16.97
C ASP A 458 19.63 -32.76 17.51
N GLU A 459 19.84 -31.73 16.69
CA GLU A 459 19.66 -30.34 17.09
C GLU A 459 18.21 -29.99 17.40
N LEU A 460 17.26 -30.60 16.68
CA LEU A 460 15.83 -30.48 16.98
C LEU A 460 15.36 -31.32 18.16
N GLY A 461 16.22 -32.19 18.69
CA GLY A 461 15.89 -33.11 19.75
C GLY A 461 14.84 -34.16 19.36
N LYS A 462 14.77 -34.52 18.06
CA LYS A 462 13.80 -35.49 17.58
C LYS A 462 14.23 -36.90 17.98
N GLU A 463 13.30 -37.70 18.52
CA GLU A 463 13.53 -39.11 18.76
C GLU A 463 13.35 -39.90 17.46
N TYR A 464 14.36 -40.62 17.03
CA TYR A 464 14.31 -41.40 15.79
C TYR A 464 14.98 -42.78 15.94
N THR A 465 14.59 -43.73 15.10
CA THR A 465 15.30 -44.98 14.94
C THR A 465 16.14 -44.91 13.67
N PHE A 466 17.39 -45.42 13.78
CA PHE A 466 18.34 -45.44 12.68
C PHE A 466 18.73 -46.87 12.34
N ALA A 467 18.79 -47.23 11.07
CA ALA A 467 19.22 -48.51 10.61
C ALA A 467 19.90 -48.44 9.24
N GLU A 468 21.02 -49.11 9.08
CA GLU A 468 21.65 -49.33 7.80
C GLU A 468 21.16 -50.66 7.18
N LYS A 469 20.67 -50.58 5.95
CA LYS A 469 20.21 -51.74 5.16
C LYS A 469 21.37 -52.40 4.40
N LYS A 470 21.21 -53.68 4.07
CA LYS A 470 22.24 -54.47 3.33
C LYS A 470 22.61 -53.87 1.96
N ASP A 471 21.75 -53.05 1.38
CA ASP A 471 21.99 -52.40 0.08
C ASP A 471 22.67 -51.01 0.21
N GLY A 472 23.18 -50.68 1.40
CA GLY A 472 23.79 -49.39 1.70
C GLY A 472 22.82 -48.24 1.85
N THR A 473 21.53 -48.51 2.03
CA THR A 473 20.52 -47.46 2.31
C THR A 473 20.38 -47.28 3.82
N TYR A 474 20.46 -46.05 4.27
CA TYR A 474 20.20 -45.65 5.66
C TYR A 474 18.73 -45.27 5.83
N SER A 475 18.11 -45.80 6.87
CA SER A 475 16.71 -45.56 7.20
C SER A 475 16.58 -44.82 8.53
N PHE A 476 15.93 -43.69 8.54
CA PHE A 476 15.53 -42.93 9.74
C PHE A 476 14.02 -43.01 9.89
N ARG A 477 13.49 -43.22 11.10
CA ARG A 477 12.07 -43.23 11.37
C ARG A 477 11.77 -42.40 12.61
N ILE A 478 10.90 -41.43 12.45
CA ILE A 478 10.39 -40.55 13.50
C ILE A 478 8.92 -40.93 13.64
N TYR A 479 8.52 -41.40 14.81
CA TYR A 479 7.17 -41.88 15.06
C TYR A 479 6.35 -40.76 15.75
N GLY A 480 5.08 -40.68 15.39
CA GLY A 480 4.13 -39.74 15.94
C GLY A 480 3.29 -39.10 14.82
N ALA A 481 1.98 -39.00 15.00
CA ALA A 481 1.12 -38.28 14.09
C ALA A 481 1.41 -36.77 14.15
N GLU A 482 1.75 -36.29 15.36
CA GLU A 482 2.14 -34.92 15.64
C GLU A 482 3.33 -34.45 14.82
N GLU A 483 4.28 -35.34 14.54
CA GLU A 483 5.44 -35.04 13.69
C GLU A 483 5.03 -34.71 12.25
N VAL A 484 4.02 -35.38 11.75
CA VAL A 484 3.45 -35.09 10.44
C VAL A 484 2.62 -33.81 10.47
N GLU A 485 1.82 -33.63 11.52
CA GLU A 485 1.00 -32.44 11.70
C GLU A 485 1.87 -31.17 11.81
N GLU A 486 3.02 -31.25 12.49
CA GLU A 486 3.95 -30.15 12.64
C GLU A 486 4.50 -29.68 11.27
N VAL A 487 4.98 -30.61 10.44
CA VAL A 487 5.53 -30.26 9.13
C VAL A 487 4.45 -29.86 8.13
N GLU A 488 3.25 -30.43 8.22
CA GLU A 488 2.10 -30.09 7.34
C GLU A 488 1.49 -28.69 7.64
N GLN A 489 1.91 -28.05 8.73
CA GLN A 489 1.60 -26.63 8.92
C GLN A 489 2.26 -25.75 7.84
N TYR A 490 3.37 -26.21 7.26
CA TYR A 490 4.18 -25.51 6.26
C TYR A 490 4.20 -26.23 4.90
N LEU A 491 4.07 -27.53 4.89
CA LEU A 491 4.02 -28.34 3.65
C LEU A 491 2.56 -28.66 3.29
N ASP A 492 2.30 -28.86 2.02
CA ASP A 492 1.02 -29.34 1.49
C ASP A 492 1.24 -30.74 0.90
N ASN A 493 1.02 -31.77 1.70
CA ASN A 493 1.30 -33.16 1.33
C ASN A 493 2.70 -33.32 0.73
N LYS A 494 3.71 -32.89 1.49
CA LYS A 494 5.12 -32.85 1.12
C LYS A 494 5.50 -31.86 -0.01
N LYS A 495 4.64 -30.97 -0.39
CA LYS A 495 5.00 -29.87 -1.29
C LYS A 495 5.22 -28.60 -0.47
N PHE A 496 6.14 -27.77 -0.89
CA PHE A 496 6.24 -26.43 -0.33
C PHE A 496 4.92 -25.70 -0.53
N SER A 497 4.35 -25.19 0.56
CA SER A 497 3.15 -24.36 0.48
C SER A 497 3.50 -22.91 0.16
N TRP A 498 2.53 -22.12 -0.25
CA TRP A 498 2.74 -20.69 -0.52
C TRP A 498 3.06 -19.87 0.73
N LYS A 499 2.91 -20.42 1.94
CA LYS A 499 3.40 -19.80 3.19
C LYS A 499 4.90 -19.51 3.17
N PHE A 500 5.68 -20.25 2.40
CA PHE A 500 7.12 -20.00 2.25
C PHE A 500 7.42 -18.62 1.65
N LEU A 501 6.47 -17.95 1.02
CA LEU A 501 6.65 -16.55 0.60
C LEU A 501 6.74 -15.56 1.78
N GLU A 502 6.31 -15.97 2.97
CA GLU A 502 6.39 -15.16 4.19
C GLU A 502 7.79 -15.21 4.86
N MET A 503 8.72 -15.96 4.30
CA MET A 503 10.09 -16.02 4.80
C MET A 503 10.75 -14.64 4.79
N SER A 504 11.50 -14.33 5.86
CA SER A 504 12.41 -13.19 5.87
C SER A 504 13.52 -13.38 4.83
N GLU A 505 14.20 -12.29 4.45
CA GLU A 505 15.33 -12.34 3.51
C GLU A 505 16.37 -13.38 3.96
N ARG A 506 16.74 -13.41 5.24
CA ARG A 506 17.67 -14.38 5.80
C ARG A 506 17.17 -15.83 5.68
N GLN A 507 15.90 -16.07 6.00
CA GLN A 507 15.33 -17.43 5.88
C GLN A 507 15.27 -17.89 4.42
N ALA A 508 14.93 -16.98 3.51
CA ALA A 508 14.90 -17.29 2.08
C ALA A 508 16.29 -17.61 1.53
N GLU A 509 17.34 -16.89 1.96
CA GLU A 509 18.72 -17.21 1.60
C GLU A 509 19.11 -18.60 2.11
N LEU A 510 18.84 -18.91 3.39
CA LEU A 510 19.08 -20.22 3.97
C LEU A 510 18.29 -21.32 3.24
N PHE A 511 17.01 -21.09 2.98
CA PHE A 511 16.18 -22.03 2.25
C PHE A 511 16.73 -22.34 0.85
N LEU A 512 17.08 -21.29 0.09
CA LEU A 512 17.65 -21.45 -1.26
C LEU A 512 19.03 -22.11 -1.26
N ASP A 513 19.72 -22.06 -0.13
CA ASP A 513 20.97 -22.81 0.07
C ASP A 513 20.70 -24.27 0.47
N TYR A 514 19.78 -24.51 1.40
CA TYR A 514 19.45 -25.86 1.87
C TYR A 514 18.85 -26.77 0.79
N ILE A 515 18.01 -26.26 -0.10
CA ILE A 515 17.44 -27.06 -1.19
C ILE A 515 18.52 -27.62 -2.14
N LEU A 516 19.70 -26.96 -2.23
CA LEU A 516 20.82 -27.46 -3.05
C LEU A 516 21.51 -28.70 -2.44
N ASP A 517 21.39 -28.88 -1.12
CA ASP A 517 21.95 -30.05 -0.44
C ASP A 517 21.09 -31.30 -0.56
N PHE A 518 19.78 -31.11 -0.68
CA PHE A 518 18.82 -32.22 -0.81
C PHE A 518 18.49 -32.53 -2.27
N ASP A 519 17.59 -31.84 -2.92
CA ASP A 519 17.14 -32.13 -4.30
C ASP A 519 17.80 -31.24 -5.37
N GLY A 520 18.83 -30.50 -4.98
CA GLY A 520 19.58 -29.63 -5.88
C GLY A 520 20.97 -30.14 -6.24
N CYS A 521 21.67 -29.33 -7.01
CA CYS A 521 23.06 -29.52 -7.39
C CYS A 521 23.83 -28.22 -7.20
N ARG A 522 24.68 -28.15 -6.17
CA ARG A 522 25.53 -26.98 -5.91
C ARG A 522 26.43 -26.62 -7.09
N ALA A 523 27.01 -27.61 -7.76
CA ALA A 523 27.89 -27.40 -8.93
C ALA A 523 27.11 -26.84 -10.14
N GLY A 524 25.89 -27.28 -10.34
CA GLY A 524 24.98 -26.79 -11.39
C GLY A 524 24.21 -25.54 -11.01
N ASN A 525 24.23 -25.18 -9.73
CA ASN A 525 23.41 -24.12 -9.14
C ASN A 525 21.92 -24.24 -9.55
N ASP A 526 21.39 -25.47 -9.37
CA ASP A 526 20.04 -25.82 -9.79
C ASP A 526 19.30 -26.68 -8.77
N TYR A 527 17.98 -26.56 -8.79
CA TYR A 527 17.03 -27.35 -8.01
C TYR A 527 16.14 -28.18 -8.94
N SER A 528 15.84 -29.41 -8.58
CA SER A 528 14.99 -30.30 -9.38
C SER A 528 13.85 -30.86 -8.53
N SER A 529 12.65 -30.91 -9.11
CA SER A 529 11.50 -31.57 -8.48
C SER A 529 10.57 -32.13 -9.54
N THR A 530 9.99 -33.27 -9.26
CA THR A 530 8.90 -33.85 -10.08
C THR A 530 7.55 -33.20 -9.78
N LEU A 531 7.47 -32.38 -8.74
CA LEU A 531 6.27 -31.67 -8.31
C LEU A 531 6.31 -30.23 -8.83
N PRO A 532 5.45 -29.85 -9.77
CA PRO A 532 5.45 -28.49 -10.35
C PRO A 532 5.33 -27.39 -9.30
N GLN A 533 4.51 -27.58 -8.28
CA GLN A 533 4.33 -26.62 -7.20
C GLN A 533 5.65 -26.26 -6.50
N ASN A 534 6.54 -27.25 -6.29
CA ASN A 534 7.83 -26.97 -5.67
C ASN A 534 8.72 -26.08 -6.54
N ILE A 535 8.73 -26.33 -7.86
CA ILE A 535 9.43 -25.45 -8.81
C ILE A 535 8.86 -24.04 -8.77
N ASP A 536 7.55 -23.92 -8.74
CA ASP A 536 6.84 -22.63 -8.71
C ASP A 536 7.12 -21.84 -7.43
N VAL A 537 7.05 -22.49 -6.27
CA VAL A 537 7.33 -21.86 -4.96
C VAL A 537 8.80 -21.43 -4.89
N VAL A 538 9.73 -22.30 -5.25
CA VAL A 538 11.16 -21.98 -5.21
C VAL A 538 11.50 -20.86 -6.20
N GLN A 539 10.88 -20.84 -7.39
CA GLN A 539 11.04 -19.73 -8.34
C GLN A 539 10.51 -18.40 -7.79
N ALA A 540 9.36 -18.43 -7.15
CA ALA A 540 8.78 -17.24 -6.53
C ALA A 540 9.70 -16.69 -5.43
N ILE A 541 10.16 -17.54 -4.51
CA ILE A 541 11.09 -17.18 -3.44
C ILE A 541 12.37 -16.57 -4.02
N ALA A 542 12.98 -17.22 -5.02
CA ALA A 542 14.18 -16.69 -5.67
C ALA A 542 13.93 -15.28 -6.24
N SER A 543 12.80 -15.09 -6.94
CA SER A 543 12.46 -13.80 -7.55
C SER A 543 12.16 -12.70 -6.52
N LEU A 544 11.61 -13.06 -5.37
CA LEU A 544 11.34 -12.13 -4.26
C LEU A 544 12.62 -11.76 -3.49
N HIS A 545 13.67 -12.59 -3.52
CA HIS A 545 14.89 -12.41 -2.72
C HIS A 545 16.14 -12.27 -3.60
N ASN A 546 16.11 -11.36 -4.54
CA ASN A 546 17.24 -10.92 -5.38
C ASN A 546 17.93 -12.04 -6.17
N LYS A 547 17.28 -13.16 -6.42
CA LYS A 547 17.85 -14.29 -7.17
C LYS A 547 17.02 -14.59 -8.40
N GLY A 548 17.59 -14.34 -9.57
CA GLY A 548 16.96 -14.72 -10.84
C GLY A 548 16.94 -16.22 -11.04
N SER A 549 16.01 -16.70 -11.86
CA SER A 549 15.91 -18.11 -12.16
C SER A 549 15.28 -18.38 -13.53
N ARG A 550 15.46 -19.61 -14.00
CA ARG A 550 14.79 -20.11 -15.20
C ARG A 550 14.44 -21.58 -15.05
N THR A 551 13.29 -21.98 -15.51
CA THR A 551 12.93 -23.40 -15.60
C THR A 551 13.59 -24.09 -16.81
N SER A 552 13.77 -25.42 -16.73
CA SER A 552 14.04 -26.26 -17.91
C SER A 552 12.83 -26.31 -18.84
N THR A 553 13.04 -26.83 -20.04
CA THR A 553 11.95 -26.99 -21.03
C THR A 553 10.86 -27.94 -20.52
N GLU A 554 11.25 -28.95 -19.76
CA GLU A 554 10.36 -29.92 -19.14
C GLU A 554 9.67 -29.38 -17.86
N GLY A 555 10.09 -28.21 -17.37
CA GLY A 555 9.51 -27.56 -16.18
C GLY A 555 9.85 -28.23 -14.85
N ASN A 556 10.73 -29.24 -14.83
CA ASN A 556 11.09 -30.04 -13.64
C ASN A 556 12.40 -29.64 -12.99
N ARG A 557 13.09 -28.62 -13.51
CA ARG A 557 14.37 -28.12 -13.00
C ARG A 557 14.40 -26.59 -13.05
N LEU A 558 14.91 -25.99 -12.00
CA LEU A 558 15.08 -24.55 -11.86
C LEU A 558 16.57 -24.22 -11.75
N TYR A 559 17.10 -23.46 -12.68
CA TYR A 559 18.46 -22.95 -12.67
C TYR A 559 18.49 -21.57 -12.06
N PHE A 560 19.31 -21.36 -11.04
CA PHE A 560 19.48 -20.05 -10.45
C PHE A 560 20.44 -19.18 -11.26
N THR A 561 20.17 -17.91 -11.31
CA THR A 561 20.93 -16.90 -12.04
C THR A 561 21.04 -15.64 -11.19
N ASN A 562 21.78 -14.64 -11.68
CA ASN A 562 21.77 -13.33 -11.04
C ASN A 562 20.38 -12.68 -11.11
N SER A 563 20.15 -11.68 -10.28
CA SER A 563 18.90 -10.88 -10.23
C SER A 563 18.64 -10.04 -11.49
N THR A 564 19.48 -10.19 -12.51
CA THR A 564 19.32 -9.55 -13.80
C THR A 564 19.50 -10.57 -14.92
N ARG A 565 18.78 -10.35 -16.00
CA ARG A 565 18.93 -11.14 -17.21
C ARG A 565 19.45 -10.29 -18.35
N SER A 566 20.35 -10.86 -19.13
CA SER A 566 20.90 -10.22 -20.30
C SER A 566 20.29 -10.78 -21.59
N VAL A 567 19.93 -9.89 -22.51
CA VAL A 567 19.52 -10.21 -23.87
C VAL A 567 20.57 -9.67 -24.82
N ASN A 568 21.35 -10.56 -25.39
CA ASN A 568 22.36 -10.20 -26.39
C ASN A 568 21.70 -10.07 -27.76
N SER A 569 22.01 -9.01 -28.48
CA SER A 569 21.67 -8.88 -29.89
C SER A 569 22.92 -8.95 -30.76
N THR A 570 22.96 -9.88 -31.70
CA THR A 570 23.88 -9.85 -32.83
C THR A 570 23.34 -8.85 -33.86
N GLY A 571 23.71 -7.59 -33.73
CA GLY A 571 23.15 -6.51 -34.51
C GLY A 571 22.19 -5.62 -33.69
N THR A 572 21.09 -5.20 -34.27
CA THR A 572 20.04 -4.47 -33.54
C THR A 572 19.03 -5.45 -32.90
N LEU A 573 18.43 -5.09 -31.79
CA LEU A 573 17.39 -5.90 -31.16
C LEU A 573 16.23 -6.20 -32.12
N ALA A 574 15.88 -5.27 -33.02
CA ALA A 574 14.86 -5.46 -34.03
C ALA A 574 15.13 -6.67 -34.97
N LYS A 575 16.40 -7.01 -35.24
CA LYS A 575 16.74 -8.16 -36.07
C LYS A 575 16.60 -9.50 -35.33
N SER A 576 16.68 -9.49 -34.00
CA SER A 576 16.52 -10.68 -33.17
C SER A 576 15.12 -10.83 -32.59
N ALA A 577 14.30 -9.79 -32.61
CA ALA A 577 12.93 -9.81 -32.15
C ALA A 577 11.99 -10.42 -33.23
N GLN A 578 11.12 -11.32 -32.78
CA GLN A 578 10.12 -11.95 -33.65
C GLN A 578 8.77 -11.26 -33.45
N ARG A 579 8.23 -10.70 -34.52
CA ARG A 579 6.86 -10.18 -34.51
C ARG A 579 5.88 -11.36 -34.51
N LYS A 580 4.94 -11.34 -33.60
CA LYS A 580 3.82 -12.28 -33.51
C LYS A 580 2.53 -11.53 -33.80
N HIS A 581 1.77 -12.01 -34.76
CA HIS A 581 0.55 -11.35 -35.21
C HIS A 581 -0.69 -11.86 -34.45
N GLY A 582 -1.64 -10.96 -34.22
CA GLY A 582 -2.97 -11.31 -33.77
C GLY A 582 -3.01 -11.97 -32.39
N LYS A 583 -2.16 -11.57 -31.46
CA LYS A 583 -2.15 -12.08 -30.10
C LYS A 583 -3.22 -11.43 -29.24
N LEU A 584 -3.88 -12.23 -28.39
CA LEU A 584 -4.75 -11.72 -27.34
C LEU A 584 -3.88 -11.11 -26.25
N VAL A 585 -4.02 -9.82 -26.01
CA VAL A 585 -3.22 -9.07 -25.05
C VAL A 585 -4.10 -8.41 -24.00
N SER A 586 -3.54 -8.22 -22.83
CA SER A 586 -4.15 -7.52 -21.69
C SER A 586 -3.05 -6.86 -20.87
N CYS A 587 -3.40 -6.08 -19.89
CA CYS A 587 -2.48 -5.54 -18.89
C CYS A 587 -3.24 -5.22 -17.62
N VAL A 588 -2.53 -5.19 -16.51
CA VAL A 588 -3.03 -4.72 -15.22
C VAL A 588 -2.43 -3.37 -14.88
N SER A 589 -3.09 -2.62 -14.03
CA SER A 589 -2.57 -1.37 -13.48
C SER A 589 -2.42 -1.48 -11.97
N VAL A 590 -1.23 -1.12 -11.50
CA VAL A 590 -0.85 -1.06 -10.09
C VAL A 590 -0.18 0.28 -9.79
N THR A 591 -0.13 0.66 -8.53
CA THR A 591 0.36 1.99 -8.11
C THR A 591 1.87 2.15 -8.38
N SER A 592 2.64 1.10 -8.19
CA SER A 592 4.10 1.10 -8.39
C SER A 592 4.55 1.31 -9.85
N GLY A 593 3.68 1.01 -10.81
CA GLY A 593 3.96 1.18 -12.24
C GLY A 593 4.86 0.11 -12.88
N LEU A 594 5.36 -0.85 -12.12
CA LEU A 594 6.21 -1.95 -12.56
C LEU A 594 5.73 -3.26 -11.94
N ILE A 595 5.63 -4.33 -12.74
CA ILE A 595 5.11 -5.63 -12.33
C ILE A 595 6.13 -6.73 -12.58
N LEU A 596 6.14 -7.74 -11.69
CA LEU A 596 6.90 -8.96 -11.88
C LEU A 596 6.03 -9.95 -12.67
N ILE A 597 6.47 -10.30 -13.87
CA ILE A 597 5.81 -11.30 -14.71
C ILE A 597 6.67 -12.54 -14.88
N ARG A 598 6.02 -13.67 -15.14
CA ARG A 598 6.66 -14.90 -15.60
C ARG A 598 6.18 -15.23 -17.01
N GLN A 599 7.13 -15.38 -17.93
CA GLN A 599 6.89 -15.83 -19.31
C GLN A 599 7.92 -16.87 -19.70
N TYR A 600 7.51 -17.93 -20.39
CA TYR A 600 8.41 -18.99 -20.88
C TYR A 600 9.35 -19.53 -19.77
N GLY A 601 8.82 -19.68 -18.54
CA GLY A 601 9.55 -20.17 -17.38
C GLY A 601 10.61 -19.20 -16.81
N ARG A 602 10.55 -17.91 -17.18
CA ARG A 602 11.46 -16.86 -16.69
C ARG A 602 10.71 -15.69 -16.13
N THR A 603 11.26 -15.10 -15.09
CA THR A 603 10.76 -13.86 -14.51
C THR A 603 11.38 -12.64 -15.18
N THR A 604 10.65 -11.57 -15.26
CA THR A 604 11.09 -10.27 -15.77
C THR A 604 10.23 -9.17 -15.15
N ILE A 605 10.84 -8.03 -14.86
CA ILE A 605 10.13 -6.85 -14.40
C ILE A 605 9.86 -5.96 -15.61
N VAL A 606 8.59 -5.66 -15.82
CA VAL A 606 8.10 -4.85 -16.94
C VAL A 606 7.18 -3.75 -16.43
N GLY A 607 6.89 -2.75 -17.28
CA GLY A 607 5.92 -1.71 -16.94
C GLY A 607 4.49 -2.24 -16.94
N ASN A 608 3.63 -1.57 -16.20
CA ASN A 608 2.18 -1.68 -16.35
C ASN A 608 1.66 -0.63 -17.34
N CYS A 609 0.35 -0.45 -17.47
CA CYS A 609 -0.22 0.72 -18.15
C CYS A 609 0.28 2.02 -17.50
N PRO A 610 0.63 3.05 -18.31
CA PRO A 610 1.31 4.24 -17.80
C PRO A 610 0.55 4.94 -16.68
N GLY A 611 1.22 5.16 -15.54
CA GLY A 611 0.72 6.02 -14.49
C GLY A 611 1.73 7.14 -14.26
N GLY A 612 1.49 8.35 -14.79
CA GLY A 612 2.30 9.53 -14.48
C GLY A 612 1.64 10.44 -13.44
N ILE A 613 0.36 10.21 -13.14
CA ILE A 613 -0.42 11.03 -12.21
C ILE A 613 -1.14 10.14 -11.19
N ASP A 614 -1.04 10.51 -9.94
CA ASP A 614 -1.81 9.89 -8.86
C ASP A 614 -3.27 10.38 -8.92
N ILE A 615 -4.10 9.59 -9.59
CA ILE A 615 -5.50 9.97 -9.81
C ILE A 615 -6.35 9.80 -8.54
N ASP A 616 -5.99 8.87 -7.65
CA ASP A 616 -6.71 8.68 -6.39
C ASP A 616 -6.50 9.88 -5.48
N ARG A 617 -5.27 10.38 -5.47
CA ARG A 617 -4.94 11.67 -4.87
C ARG A 617 -5.77 12.80 -5.47
N LEU A 618 -5.86 12.87 -6.79
CA LEU A 618 -6.59 13.93 -7.49
C LEU A 618 -8.08 13.89 -7.15
N VAL A 619 -8.67 12.71 -7.14
CA VAL A 619 -10.08 12.49 -6.77
C VAL A 619 -10.32 12.84 -5.30
N ALA A 620 -9.43 12.45 -4.39
CA ALA A 620 -9.52 12.81 -2.98
C ALA A 620 -9.46 14.32 -2.79
N MET A 621 -8.51 15.02 -3.41
CA MET A 621 -8.40 16.47 -3.37
C MET A 621 -9.61 17.16 -4.00
N ALA A 622 -10.14 16.66 -5.11
CA ALA A 622 -11.35 17.19 -5.73
C ALA A 622 -12.60 17.02 -4.84
N ARG A 623 -12.67 15.99 -4.02
CA ARG A 623 -13.70 15.82 -2.97
C ARG A 623 -13.55 16.79 -1.80
N GLY A 624 -12.44 17.51 -1.70
CA GLY A 624 -12.14 18.41 -0.58
C GLY A 624 -11.45 17.73 0.60
N ALA A 625 -11.06 16.47 0.43
CA ALA A 625 -10.11 15.87 1.35
C ALA A 625 -8.75 16.57 1.20
N GLU A 626 -8.14 17.01 2.30
CA GLU A 626 -6.69 17.15 2.29
C GLU A 626 -6.16 15.76 1.97
N TYR A 627 -5.60 15.58 0.80
CA TYR A 627 -4.81 14.42 0.51
C TYR A 627 -3.56 14.56 1.35
N VAL A 628 -3.57 13.93 2.50
CA VAL A 628 -2.32 13.56 3.14
C VAL A 628 -1.70 12.59 2.14
N THR A 629 -0.68 13.01 1.44
CA THR A 629 0.21 12.09 0.73
C THR A 629 0.39 10.92 1.66
N PRO A 630 0.13 9.66 1.25
CA PRO A 630 0.60 8.52 2.02
C PRO A 630 2.06 8.89 2.31
N ALA A 631 2.40 9.07 3.59
CA ALA A 631 3.68 9.63 3.97
C ALA A 631 4.66 8.92 3.07
N LYS A 632 5.40 9.70 2.26
CA LYS A 632 6.36 9.16 1.29
C LYS A 632 7.07 8.11 2.07
N ALA A 633 6.85 6.82 1.75
CA ALA A 633 7.34 5.74 2.58
C ALA A 633 8.77 6.13 2.83
N THR A 634 9.06 6.47 4.06
CA THR A 634 10.32 7.16 4.41
C THR A 634 11.37 6.29 3.78
N PRO A 635 12.27 6.79 2.94
CA PRO A 635 13.21 5.96 2.21
C PRO A 635 13.79 5.00 3.23
N ARG A 636 13.68 3.70 2.97
CA ARG A 636 14.24 2.69 3.88
C ARG A 636 15.67 3.14 4.13
N PRO A 637 16.07 3.39 5.37
CA PRO A 637 17.40 3.86 5.65
C PRO A 637 18.40 2.85 5.09
N THR A 638 19.33 3.33 4.29
CA THR A 638 20.39 2.49 3.72
C THR A 638 21.43 2.21 4.77
N SER A 639 21.82 0.94 4.94
CA SER A 639 22.76 0.54 5.97
C SER A 639 24.15 1.16 5.81
N ALA A 640 24.67 1.80 6.88
CA ALA A 640 26.08 2.09 6.97
C ALA A 640 26.83 0.82 7.41
N PRO A 641 27.95 0.46 6.78
CA PRO A 641 28.62 -0.81 7.10
C PRO A 641 29.01 -0.87 8.57
N GLY A 642 28.41 -1.79 9.32
CA GLY A 642 28.95 -2.27 10.57
C GLY A 642 28.20 -1.99 11.87
N LYS A 643 27.00 -1.37 11.88
CA LYS A 643 26.23 -1.19 13.14
C LYS A 643 24.74 -1.36 12.90
N MET A 644 24.14 -2.39 13.49
CA MET A 644 22.69 -2.57 13.49
C MET A 644 22.02 -1.54 14.41
N GLN A 645 21.02 -0.86 13.88
CA GLN A 645 20.17 0.09 14.61
C GLN A 645 18.70 -0.33 14.44
N HIS A 646 17.87 0.02 15.41
CA HIS A 646 16.43 -0.26 15.36
C HIS A 646 15.66 1.03 15.22
N ALA A 647 14.70 1.07 14.27
CA ALA A 647 13.74 2.13 14.18
C ALA A 647 12.46 1.75 14.91
N TYR A 648 11.97 2.64 15.75
CA TYR A 648 10.76 2.44 16.53
C TYR A 648 9.77 3.55 16.23
N ARG A 649 8.54 3.15 15.99
CA ARG A 649 7.42 4.08 15.93
C ARG A 649 6.77 4.17 17.29
N VAL A 650 6.49 5.37 17.75
CA VAL A 650 5.71 5.62 18.96
C VAL A 650 4.25 5.31 18.68
N ASP A 651 3.73 4.24 19.28
CA ASP A 651 2.35 3.80 19.09
C ASP A 651 1.41 4.29 20.21
N ASP A 652 1.94 4.51 21.41
CA ASP A 652 1.18 5.06 22.54
C ASP A 652 2.07 5.84 23.51
N LEU A 653 1.48 6.80 24.21
CA LEU A 653 2.12 7.64 25.19
C LEU A 653 1.28 7.69 26.45
N LYS A 654 1.87 7.45 27.62
CA LYS A 654 1.20 7.57 28.91
C LYS A 654 2.04 8.35 29.89
N TYR A 655 1.37 9.20 30.67
CA TYR A 655 2.01 9.89 31.79
C TYR A 655 1.63 9.18 33.08
N VAL A 656 2.60 8.51 33.71
CA VAL A 656 2.38 7.70 34.92
C VAL A 656 3.44 8.07 35.95
N ASN A 657 2.99 8.42 37.17
CA ASN A 657 3.87 8.75 38.30
C ASN A 657 4.92 9.84 37.99
N GLY A 658 4.55 10.86 37.21
CA GLY A 658 5.45 11.96 36.89
C GLY A 658 6.39 11.71 35.70
N LEU A 659 6.27 10.57 35.03
CA LEU A 659 7.09 10.16 33.89
C LEU A 659 6.23 9.85 32.67
N TRP A 660 6.72 10.21 31.50
CA TRP A 660 6.16 9.75 30.25
C TRP A 660 6.66 8.34 29.94
N GLN A 661 5.74 7.46 29.62
CA GLN A 661 6.00 6.12 29.14
C GLN A 661 5.65 6.04 27.67
N VAL A 662 6.56 5.47 26.92
CA VAL A 662 6.46 5.34 25.45
C VAL A 662 6.27 3.86 25.14
N TYR A 663 5.20 3.55 24.46
CA TYR A 663 5.02 2.26 23.84
C TYR A 663 5.40 2.39 22.36
N CYS A 664 6.32 1.55 21.91
CA CYS A 664 6.77 1.54 20.54
C CYS A 664 6.71 0.12 19.99
N LYS A 665 6.43 0.00 18.69
CA LYS A 665 6.57 -1.25 17.95
C LYS A 665 7.85 -1.16 17.14
N GLU A 666 8.70 -2.18 17.25
CA GLU A 666 9.86 -2.29 16.35
C GLU A 666 9.39 -2.48 14.93
N LEU A 667 9.95 -1.73 14.01
CA LEU A 667 9.57 -1.79 12.62
C LEU A 667 10.53 -2.66 11.82
N VAL A 668 11.83 -2.39 11.94
CA VAL A 668 12.90 -3.13 11.23
C VAL A 668 14.24 -2.76 11.87
N PRO A 669 15.22 -3.66 11.97
CA PRO A 669 16.60 -3.28 12.16
C PRO A 669 17.04 -2.44 10.94
N VAL A 670 17.47 -1.23 11.18
CA VAL A 670 17.83 -0.32 10.09
C VAL A 670 19.12 0.39 10.38
N ASP A 671 19.84 0.59 9.34
CA ASP A 671 21.02 1.43 9.31
C ASP A 671 20.58 2.80 8.79
N MET A 672 20.53 3.78 9.67
CA MET A 672 19.94 5.06 9.34
C MET A 672 20.97 6.16 9.33
N ASP A 673 20.91 7.02 8.33
CA ASP A 673 21.50 8.34 8.42
C ASP A 673 20.56 9.27 9.20
N TRP A 674 21.04 9.76 10.33
CA TRP A 674 20.25 10.55 11.27
C TRP A 674 19.73 11.86 10.72
N THR A 675 20.38 12.37 9.67
CA THR A 675 19.98 13.60 9.00
C THR A 675 18.68 13.47 8.22
N ASP A 676 18.31 12.24 7.83
CA ASP A 676 17.16 12.00 6.95
C ASP A 676 15.89 11.55 7.70
N ASN A 677 15.96 11.38 9.02
CA ASN A 677 14.89 10.74 9.78
C ASN A 677 13.77 11.64 10.25
N GLY A 678 13.98 12.95 10.26
CA GLY A 678 13.00 13.91 10.75
C GLY A 678 12.60 13.71 12.22
N ILE A 679 13.36 12.89 12.98
CA ILE A 679 13.16 12.71 14.40
C ILE A 679 14.07 13.66 15.14
N ALA A 680 13.50 14.75 15.58
CA ALA A 680 14.21 15.65 16.48
C ALA A 680 14.16 15.05 17.89
N VAL A 681 15.29 15.20 18.63
CA VAL A 681 15.37 14.83 20.05
C VAL A 681 14.35 15.62 20.88
N GLU A 682 13.93 16.76 20.38
CA GLU A 682 12.90 17.62 20.95
C GLU A 682 11.53 16.94 21.06
N ASP A 683 11.27 15.95 20.21
CA ASP A 683 9.99 15.23 20.18
C ASP A 683 9.91 14.11 21.25
N ILE A 684 10.99 13.88 21.98
CA ILE A 684 11.09 12.78 22.95
C ILE A 684 11.29 13.32 24.36
N ILE A 685 10.47 12.85 25.31
CA ILE A 685 10.81 13.04 26.73
C ILE A 685 11.86 12.03 27.13
N ILE A 686 13.00 12.57 27.48
CA ILE A 686 14.16 11.83 27.90
C ILE A 686 14.27 11.95 29.42
N THR A 687 14.48 10.84 30.08
CA THR A 687 14.82 10.82 31.49
C THR A 687 16.23 10.25 31.65
N ASP A 688 16.89 10.61 32.74
CA ASP A 688 18.13 9.97 33.15
C ASP A 688 17.86 8.55 33.73
N LYS A 689 18.92 7.84 34.08
CA LYS A 689 18.84 6.52 34.70
C LYS A 689 18.04 6.44 35.99
N ASN A 690 17.78 7.57 36.63
CA ASN A 690 17.02 7.68 37.88
C ASN A 690 15.58 8.13 37.61
N GLY A 691 15.17 8.27 36.34
CA GLY A 691 13.85 8.75 35.95
C GLY A 691 13.69 10.26 36.04
N VAL A 692 14.76 11.02 36.22
CA VAL A 692 14.69 12.47 36.23
C VAL A 692 14.56 12.97 34.77
N LYS A 693 13.53 13.76 34.53
CA LYS A 693 13.25 14.35 33.22
C LYS A 693 14.46 15.17 32.73
N GLN A 694 14.99 14.80 31.59
CA GLN A 694 15.93 15.61 30.81
C GLN A 694 15.15 16.58 29.93
N ALA A 695 15.56 17.19 28.97
CA ALA A 695 14.93 18.38 28.40
C ALA A 695 13.63 18.16 27.60
N ASN A 696 13.48 17.10 26.80
CA ASN A 696 12.52 17.14 25.69
C ASN A 696 11.39 16.10 25.81
N GLN A 697 10.26 16.42 25.22
CA GLN A 697 9.00 15.70 25.37
C GLN A 697 8.53 15.11 24.05
N ILE A 698 8.17 13.83 24.04
CA ILE A 698 7.43 13.25 22.92
C ILE A 698 6.05 13.88 22.91
N THR A 699 5.76 14.63 21.88
CA THR A 699 4.48 15.33 21.73
C THR A 699 3.55 14.66 20.74
N GLU A 700 4.05 13.72 19.91
CA GLU A 700 3.30 13.14 18.82
C GLU A 700 3.42 11.60 18.78
N VAL A 701 2.28 10.91 18.71
CA VAL A 701 2.20 9.50 18.38
C VAL A 701 2.41 9.32 16.87
N GLY A 702 3.13 8.28 16.48
CA GLY A 702 3.42 8.01 15.06
C GLY A 702 4.78 8.49 14.58
N LYS A 703 5.50 9.26 15.38
CA LYS A 703 6.91 9.60 15.12
C LYS A 703 7.81 8.38 15.30
N TYR A 704 8.91 8.40 14.59
CA TYR A 704 9.92 7.35 14.66
C TYR A 704 11.12 7.85 15.43
N PHE A 705 11.75 6.97 16.20
CA PHE A 705 13.08 7.23 16.75
C PHE A 705 13.96 6.00 16.58
N VAL A 706 15.26 6.24 16.60
CA VAL A 706 16.27 5.22 16.38
C VAL A 706 17.29 5.29 17.48
N PHE A 707 17.80 4.16 17.91
CA PHE A 707 18.91 4.10 18.83
C PHE A 707 19.95 3.07 18.38
N ASP A 708 21.19 3.34 18.78
CA ASP A 708 22.30 2.46 18.48
C ASP A 708 22.24 1.20 19.38
N GLN A 709 22.13 0.04 18.77
CA GLN A 709 22.03 -1.23 19.48
C GLN A 709 23.27 -1.53 20.34
N THR A 710 24.43 -1.03 19.97
CA THR A 710 25.65 -1.21 20.77
C THR A 710 25.61 -0.47 22.11
N ALA A 711 24.85 0.59 22.21
CA ALA A 711 24.69 1.34 23.48
C ALA A 711 23.81 0.64 24.49
N THR A 712 23.04 -0.37 24.09
CA THR A 712 22.14 -1.10 25.01
C THR A 712 22.86 -2.21 25.77
N ALA A 713 24.00 -2.68 25.31
CA ALA A 713 24.77 -3.75 25.96
C ALA A 713 25.51 -3.29 27.23
N ASP A 714 25.93 -2.03 27.28
CA ASP A 714 26.83 -1.51 28.33
C ASP A 714 26.11 -0.90 29.51
N THR A 715 24.82 -0.78 29.50
CA THR A 715 24.14 0.12 30.45
C THR A 715 23.33 -0.52 31.55
N GLY A 716 23.40 -1.83 31.65
CA GLY A 716 22.67 -2.54 32.69
C GLY A 716 21.14 -2.40 32.53
N TYR A 717 20.51 -3.48 32.53
CA TYR A 717 19.06 -3.59 32.59
C TYR A 717 18.59 -3.26 34.00
N GLY A 718 17.82 -2.23 34.17
CA GLY A 718 17.19 -1.97 35.46
C GLY A 718 15.69 -2.28 35.36
N ASP A 719 15.25 -3.31 36.04
CA ASP A 719 13.82 -3.51 36.27
C ASP A 719 13.36 -2.50 37.35
N ILE A 720 12.39 -1.67 37.00
CA ILE A 720 11.85 -0.70 37.96
C ILE A 720 10.52 -1.23 38.48
N GLY A 721 10.63 -2.23 39.35
CA GLY A 721 9.53 -2.76 40.11
C GLY A 721 8.67 -3.80 39.43
N SER A 722 7.77 -4.42 40.16
CA SER A 722 6.92 -5.56 39.81
C SER A 722 5.88 -5.29 38.72
N GLY A 723 5.93 -4.15 38.03
CA GLY A 723 4.98 -3.73 37.04
C GLY A 723 5.48 -3.80 35.56
N GLY A 724 6.68 -4.30 35.32
CA GLY A 724 7.18 -4.49 33.95
C GLY A 724 7.70 -3.22 33.26
N TYR A 725 8.17 -2.25 33.99
CA TYR A 725 8.80 -1.05 33.49
C TYR A 725 10.30 -1.18 33.46
N TYR A 726 10.92 -0.86 32.33
CA TYR A 726 12.36 -0.97 32.15
C TYR A 726 12.94 0.37 31.74
N TRP A 727 14.16 0.64 32.22
CA TRP A 727 14.95 1.79 31.81
C TRP A 727 16.09 1.32 30.93
N ARG A 728 16.28 1.96 29.79
CA ARG A 728 17.41 1.70 28.92
C ARG A 728 18.09 2.98 28.48
N LYS A 729 19.39 2.90 28.33
CA LYS A 729 20.20 3.97 27.78
C LYS A 729 20.25 3.82 26.27
N PHE A 730 19.96 4.91 25.60
CA PHE A 730 20.03 5.00 24.16
C PHE A 730 21.05 6.06 23.77
N ARG A 731 21.69 5.87 22.63
CA ARG A 731 22.59 6.87 22.04
C ARG A 731 22.01 7.31 20.73
N LEU A 732 21.70 8.59 20.61
CA LEU A 732 21.36 9.22 19.36
C LEU A 732 22.62 9.82 18.76
N ARG A 733 22.80 9.72 17.44
CA ARG A 733 24.00 10.22 16.77
C ARG A 733 24.23 11.70 16.97
N THR A 734 23.17 12.48 17.06
CA THR A 734 23.22 13.95 17.12
C THR A 734 23.21 14.52 18.54
N SER A 735 22.82 13.75 19.54
CA SER A 735 22.48 14.27 20.88
C SER A 735 23.18 13.57 22.04
N GLY A 736 24.03 12.61 21.79
CA GLY A 736 24.73 11.89 22.86
C GLY A 736 23.87 10.84 23.54
N GLU A 737 24.23 10.50 24.79
CA GLU A 737 23.50 9.49 25.55
C GLU A 737 22.20 10.03 26.14
N ILE A 738 21.13 9.28 25.92
CA ILE A 738 19.81 9.57 26.48
C ILE A 738 19.25 8.35 27.21
N TRP A 739 18.40 8.60 28.18
CA TRP A 739 17.66 7.57 28.87
C TRP A 739 16.19 7.67 28.51
N LEU A 740 15.58 6.55 28.15
CA LEU A 740 14.19 6.47 27.77
C LEU A 740 13.47 5.57 28.77
N SER A 741 12.38 6.06 29.32
CA SER A 741 11.43 5.23 30.06
C SER A 741 10.41 4.72 29.07
N ALA A 742 10.34 3.40 28.91
CA ALA A 742 9.37 2.79 28.01
C ALA A 742 8.54 1.73 28.75
N TRP A 743 7.28 1.68 28.42
CA TRP A 743 6.38 0.68 28.94
C TRP A 743 6.65 -0.66 28.23
N ASN A 744 6.97 -1.69 29.01
CA ASN A 744 7.27 -3.04 28.54
C ASN A 744 8.36 -3.12 27.45
N LEU A 745 9.57 -2.76 27.84
CA LEU A 745 10.76 -2.75 26.94
C LEU A 745 11.10 -4.12 26.33
N ASN A 746 10.72 -5.22 26.96
CA ASN A 746 10.89 -6.54 26.35
C ASN A 746 10.13 -6.64 25.03
N HIS A 747 8.95 -6.05 24.96
CA HIS A 747 8.16 -6.03 23.74
C HIS A 747 8.73 -5.07 22.69
N LEU A 748 9.48 -4.05 23.12
CA LEU A 748 10.11 -3.08 22.24
C LEU A 748 11.40 -3.58 21.60
N LEU A 749 12.15 -4.38 22.32
CA LEU A 749 13.52 -4.73 21.94
C LEU A 749 13.70 -6.20 21.53
N PHE A 750 12.79 -7.07 21.91
CA PHE A 750 12.93 -8.52 21.74
C PHE A 750 11.60 -9.22 21.40
N GLY A 751 10.57 -8.45 21.08
CA GLY A 751 9.16 -8.82 20.96
C GLY A 751 8.72 -9.75 20.00
#